data_ba10f60d6c4af099e06437dc0acfaae9
#
_entry.id   ba10f60d6c4af099e06437dc0acfaae9
#
_cell.length_a   1.000
_cell.length_b   1.000
_cell.length_c   1.000
_cell.angle_alpha   90.00
_cell.angle_beta   90.00
_cell.angle_gamma   90.00
#
_symmetry.space_group_name_H-M   'P 1'
#
loop_
_entity.id
_entity.type
_entity.pdbx_description
1 polymer ?
#
loop_
_entity_poly.entity_id
_entity_poly.type
_entity_poly.pdbx_seq_one_letter_code
_entity_poly.pdbx_strand_id
1 'polypeptide(L)'
;ATSATTGATHASTGFIFTFPAIFLLASDARYELASGPLITLADGDAFNLAFIGIVASMFAGFLGVMYFIIFRRVWLVEDPLPLPGFEATLKMLDIASDVNTGAVEHARESLKTIGIWTGITMIGLFLVEYPLIWIGDKKLALFDWIAQTASVGDFGLASIYSKGTIHQPSGTDGGVSLNYTQWSPDTAWNPFAYTYIGVYLTPSMFAIGWFMKTRVAFLVNLGTIVGWFFLVPLVVWFNFPIYDAISQSNVPIQDYAGETGAALQMLAFGKSVRTIAIGAIVGGGMFGLAKMYKTFLNIFSDIGGALKGEGSQEYMEGKGWYEWPLKHIPIFMILTFFSMILIFTIGGFSILASLIFASVLILTTFLLGAIAVRVMGETGIEPVSGTSFIVLLMLLGVFLNAQDLLDLTTQDAILLGLVGTTVFGSAISMSGTVIGDYKNSLYIGNRPYHISKGNIMGVVPGAIIGAGVAIFLSIQLADGTIELLAPQANAFATFSVIFAEKEGYLWLLFLGFLLGMFVEWATGMGTSFGLGMYLTVPYTLPMLIGGYARDQWEEKKLKPRIDKIKEEKGSNEAEKQRALILLSTFMVAAGLLTGEAFFGTESSILSFIDTLVDDPFATSWYIGRLVGFVLLNVSIGWLIYW
;
A
#
# COMPACT_ATOMS: atom_id res chain seq x y z
N ALA A 1 -2.14 -8.36 -24.11
CA ALA A 1 -3.17 -7.97 -23.13
C ALA A 1 -2.60 -8.06 -21.71
N THR A 2 -2.08 -9.20 -21.28
CA THR A 2 -1.54 -9.40 -19.91
C THR A 2 -0.48 -8.36 -19.56
N SER A 3 0.53 -8.14 -20.41
CA SER A 3 1.58 -7.14 -20.16
C SER A 3 1.02 -5.70 -20.10
N ALA A 4 -0.05 -5.39 -20.83
CA ALA A 4 -0.69 -4.07 -20.73
C ALA A 4 -1.42 -3.91 -19.39
N THR A 5 -2.05 -4.96 -18.87
CA THR A 5 -2.67 -4.96 -17.55
C THR A 5 -1.62 -4.77 -16.46
N THR A 6 -0.48 -5.48 -16.55
CA THR A 6 0.65 -5.31 -15.63
C THR A 6 1.15 -3.86 -15.65
N GLY A 7 1.37 -3.29 -16.84
CA GLY A 7 1.78 -1.89 -17.00
C GLY A 7 0.79 -0.91 -16.38
N ALA A 8 -0.51 -1.14 -16.53
CA ALA A 8 -1.55 -0.30 -15.96
C ALA A 8 -1.56 -0.34 -14.42
N THR A 9 -1.47 -1.53 -13.83
CA THR A 9 -1.51 -1.71 -12.38
C THR A 9 -0.33 -1.03 -11.70
N HIS A 10 0.87 -1.17 -12.23
CA HIS A 10 2.07 -0.64 -11.59
C HIS A 10 2.29 0.86 -11.84
N ALA A 11 1.76 1.43 -12.92
CA ALA A 11 1.78 2.87 -13.14
C ALA A 11 1.02 3.66 -12.06
N SER A 12 0.03 3.05 -11.41
CA SER A 12 -0.76 3.68 -10.33
C SER A 12 -0.14 3.56 -8.94
N THR A 13 0.92 2.77 -8.76
CA THR A 13 1.47 2.44 -7.42
C THR A 13 1.91 3.66 -6.63
N GLY A 14 2.58 4.63 -7.24
CA GLY A 14 2.99 5.86 -6.56
C GLY A 14 1.80 6.68 -6.05
N PHE A 15 0.69 6.70 -6.82
CA PHE A 15 -0.53 7.39 -6.40
C PHE A 15 -1.20 6.74 -5.19
N ILE A 16 -1.08 5.44 -5.03
CA ILE A 16 -1.65 4.71 -3.89
C ILE A 16 -0.81 4.96 -2.64
N PHE A 17 0.51 4.95 -2.75
CA PHE A 17 1.40 5.00 -1.60
C PHE A 17 1.72 6.39 -1.08
N THR A 18 1.96 7.36 -1.96
CA THR A 18 2.51 8.67 -1.58
C THR A 18 1.57 9.84 -1.81
N PHE A 19 0.83 9.83 -2.90
CA PHE A 19 -0.02 10.95 -3.28
C PHE A 19 -1.10 11.31 -2.23
N PRO A 20 -1.74 10.34 -1.52
CA PRO A 20 -2.71 10.65 -0.47
C PRO A 20 -2.13 11.49 0.68
N ALA A 21 -0.80 11.47 0.89
CA ALA A 21 -0.16 12.30 1.91
C ALA A 21 -0.39 13.81 1.69
N ILE A 22 -0.55 14.25 0.43
CA ILE A 22 -0.84 15.65 0.10
C ILE A 22 -2.18 16.07 0.70
N PHE A 23 -3.21 15.25 0.53
CA PHE A 23 -4.55 15.52 1.05
C PHE A 23 -4.61 15.41 2.57
N LEU A 24 -3.89 14.44 3.15
CA LEU A 24 -3.75 14.33 4.60
C LEU A 24 -3.12 15.59 5.21
N LEU A 25 -2.10 16.16 4.57
CA LEU A 25 -1.46 17.40 5.03
C LEU A 25 -2.32 18.64 4.80
N ALA A 26 -3.29 18.58 3.89
CA ALA A 26 -4.18 19.69 3.59
C ALA A 26 -5.43 19.75 4.47
N SER A 27 -6.01 18.60 4.83
CA SER A 27 -7.35 18.54 5.46
C SER A 27 -7.40 17.77 6.77
N ASP A 28 -6.43 16.88 7.04
CA ASP A 28 -6.49 16.04 8.25
C ASP A 28 -5.94 16.79 9.47
N ALA A 29 -6.79 17.07 10.44
CA ALA A 29 -6.44 17.76 11.69
C ALA A 29 -5.25 17.14 12.46
N ARG A 30 -4.94 15.86 12.23
CA ARG A 30 -3.78 15.20 12.84
C ARG A 30 -2.43 15.76 12.39
N TYR A 31 -2.40 16.43 11.23
CA TYR A 31 -1.21 17.02 10.61
C TYR A 31 -1.24 18.55 10.58
N GLU A 32 -2.29 19.16 11.15
CA GLU A 32 -2.41 20.61 11.25
C GLU A 32 -1.38 21.17 12.22
N LEU A 33 -0.70 22.24 11.81
CA LEU A 33 0.26 22.98 12.62
C LEU A 33 -0.40 24.15 13.34
N ALA A 34 0.29 24.75 14.28
CA ALA A 34 -0.16 25.99 14.93
C ALA A 34 -0.42 27.14 13.93
N SER A 35 0.32 27.13 12.81
CA SER A 35 0.18 28.11 11.72
C SER A 35 -0.95 27.77 10.73
N GLY A 36 -1.65 26.65 10.92
CA GLY A 36 -2.63 26.10 10.01
C GLY A 36 -2.11 24.87 9.25
N PRO A 37 -2.86 24.39 8.25
CA PRO A 37 -2.45 23.23 7.47
C PRO A 37 -1.13 23.49 6.73
N LEU A 38 -0.29 22.45 6.64
CA LEU A 38 1.02 22.54 5.98
C LEU A 38 0.89 22.74 4.47
N ILE A 39 -0.19 22.27 3.89
CA ILE A 39 -0.56 22.45 2.50
C ILE A 39 -1.94 23.07 2.44
N THR A 40 -2.08 24.17 1.72
CA THR A 40 -3.37 24.80 1.40
C THR A 40 -3.70 24.52 -0.06
N LEU A 41 -4.78 23.82 -0.33
CA LEU A 41 -5.25 23.54 -1.69
C LEU A 41 -6.39 24.51 -2.00
N ALA A 42 -6.18 25.41 -2.95
CA ALA A 42 -7.26 26.23 -3.50
C ALA A 42 -8.10 25.42 -4.49
N ASP A 43 -9.27 25.96 -4.87
CA ASP A 43 -10.14 25.34 -5.85
C ASP A 43 -9.38 25.15 -7.19
N GLY A 44 -9.27 23.89 -7.60
CA GLY A 44 -8.54 23.51 -8.81
C GLY A 44 -7.08 23.04 -8.61
N ASP A 45 -6.45 23.33 -7.48
CA ASP A 45 -5.05 22.92 -7.23
C ASP A 45 -4.91 21.40 -7.18
N ALA A 46 -5.88 20.71 -6.59
CA ALA A 46 -5.92 19.26 -6.57
C ALA A 46 -5.92 18.67 -7.99
N PHE A 47 -6.66 19.28 -8.92
CA PHE A 47 -6.70 18.86 -10.32
C PHE A 47 -5.37 19.15 -11.02
N ASN A 48 -4.77 20.32 -10.80
CA ASN A 48 -3.47 20.68 -11.38
C ASN A 48 -2.36 19.75 -10.90
N LEU A 49 -2.29 19.48 -9.60
CA LEU A 49 -1.32 18.54 -9.02
C LEU A 49 -1.53 17.11 -9.54
N ALA A 50 -2.80 16.70 -9.66
CA ALA A 50 -3.14 15.42 -10.25
C ALA A 50 -2.68 15.32 -11.69
N PHE A 51 -2.92 16.34 -12.51
CA PHE A 51 -2.51 16.38 -13.90
C PHE A 51 -0.99 16.32 -14.04
N ILE A 52 -0.26 17.13 -13.27
CA ILE A 52 1.21 17.11 -13.23
C ILE A 52 1.71 15.72 -12.82
N GLY A 53 1.16 15.17 -11.75
CA GLY A 53 1.52 13.84 -11.25
C GLY A 53 1.24 12.73 -12.26
N ILE A 54 0.08 12.75 -12.93
CA ILE A 54 -0.29 11.77 -13.98
C ILE A 54 0.71 11.81 -15.12
N VAL A 55 0.96 12.99 -15.69
CA VAL A 55 1.84 13.13 -16.85
C VAL A 55 3.28 12.77 -16.48
N ALA A 56 3.76 13.23 -15.33
CA ALA A 56 5.09 12.87 -14.83
C ALA A 56 5.23 11.35 -14.58
N SER A 57 4.22 10.72 -14.00
CA SER A 57 4.21 9.27 -13.77
C SER A 57 4.13 8.46 -15.05
N MET A 58 3.46 8.97 -16.10
CA MET A 58 3.49 8.33 -17.42
C MET A 58 4.91 8.30 -17.99
N PHE A 59 5.62 9.43 -17.99
CA PHE A 59 7.01 9.48 -18.47
C PHE A 59 7.93 8.63 -17.60
N ALA A 60 7.77 8.67 -16.28
CA ALA A 60 8.54 7.84 -15.36
C ALA A 60 8.26 6.35 -15.53
N GLY A 61 7.01 5.97 -15.78
CA GLY A 61 6.63 4.59 -16.08
C GLY A 61 7.25 4.09 -17.39
N PHE A 62 7.24 4.91 -18.44
CA PHE A 62 7.94 4.60 -19.69
C PHE A 62 9.43 4.42 -19.44
N LEU A 63 10.04 5.30 -18.65
CA LEU A 63 11.45 5.22 -18.31
C LEU A 63 11.75 3.96 -17.50
N GLY A 64 10.88 3.58 -16.55
CA GLY A 64 10.99 2.35 -15.78
C GLY A 64 11.03 1.10 -16.66
N VAL A 65 10.13 1.02 -17.66
CA VAL A 65 10.16 -0.06 -18.66
C VAL A 65 11.46 -0.05 -19.47
N MET A 66 11.91 1.13 -19.90
CA MET A 66 13.11 1.27 -20.72
C MET A 66 14.41 0.91 -19.98
N TYR A 67 14.52 1.31 -18.71
CA TYR A 67 15.68 0.94 -17.89
C TYR A 67 15.79 -0.58 -17.73
N PHE A 68 14.67 -1.25 -17.58
CA PHE A 68 14.69 -2.70 -17.46
C PHE A 68 15.21 -3.39 -18.72
N ILE A 69 14.96 -2.84 -19.90
CA ILE A 69 15.47 -3.40 -21.16
C ILE A 69 17.00 -3.48 -21.14
N ILE A 70 17.70 -2.52 -20.51
CA ILE A 70 19.17 -2.54 -20.37
C ILE A 70 19.62 -3.77 -19.58
N PHE A 71 18.97 -4.05 -18.46
CA PHE A 71 19.39 -5.08 -17.52
C PHE A 71 18.84 -6.48 -17.83
N ARG A 72 17.89 -6.57 -18.75
CA ARG A 72 17.17 -7.80 -19.05
C ARG A 72 18.11 -8.95 -19.42
N ARG A 73 19.08 -8.70 -20.28
CA ARG A 73 20.02 -9.73 -20.74
C ARG A 73 20.83 -10.28 -19.57
N VAL A 74 21.35 -9.40 -18.73
CA VAL A 74 22.15 -9.76 -17.56
C VAL A 74 21.31 -10.60 -16.59
N TRP A 75 20.15 -10.11 -16.18
CA TRP A 75 19.38 -10.70 -15.10
C TRP A 75 18.44 -11.84 -15.49
N LEU A 76 18.23 -12.10 -16.76
CA LEU A 76 17.42 -13.23 -17.20
C LEU A 76 18.23 -14.30 -17.96
N VAL A 77 19.40 -13.95 -18.51
CA VAL A 77 20.17 -14.86 -19.37
C VAL A 77 21.57 -15.12 -18.81
N GLU A 78 22.33 -14.08 -18.47
CA GLU A 78 23.74 -14.21 -18.05
C GLU A 78 23.87 -14.58 -16.57
N ASP A 79 23.13 -13.88 -15.68
CA ASP A 79 23.04 -14.16 -14.23
C ASP A 79 21.54 -14.22 -13.85
N PRO A 80 20.84 -15.32 -14.17
CA PRO A 80 19.40 -15.39 -14.08
C PRO A 80 18.92 -15.30 -12.62
N LEU A 81 18.13 -14.25 -12.34
CA LEU A 81 17.51 -14.06 -11.03
C LEU A 81 16.47 -15.14 -10.76
N PRO A 82 16.38 -15.66 -9.51
CA PRO A 82 15.47 -16.73 -9.15
C PRO A 82 13.99 -16.36 -9.32
N LEU A 83 13.61 -15.11 -9.05
CA LEU A 83 12.24 -14.60 -9.16
C LEU A 83 11.20 -15.56 -8.52
N PRO A 84 11.27 -15.85 -7.21
CA PRO A 84 10.50 -16.92 -6.58
C PRO A 84 8.98 -16.69 -6.67
N GLY A 85 8.52 -15.46 -6.73
CA GLY A 85 7.10 -15.12 -6.88
C GLY A 85 6.51 -15.50 -8.24
N PHE A 86 7.33 -15.65 -9.28
CA PHE A 86 6.88 -15.95 -10.65
C PHE A 86 6.89 -17.42 -11.01
N GLU A 87 7.50 -18.29 -10.19
CA GLU A 87 7.51 -19.73 -10.45
C GLU A 87 6.09 -20.34 -10.50
N ALA A 88 5.19 -19.88 -9.65
CA ALA A 88 3.80 -20.32 -9.67
C ALA A 88 3.11 -19.94 -10.99
N THR A 89 3.36 -18.72 -11.49
CA THR A 89 2.83 -18.25 -12.78
C THR A 89 3.41 -19.04 -13.94
N LEU A 90 4.71 -19.37 -13.94
CA LEU A 90 5.33 -20.20 -14.96
C LEU A 90 4.72 -21.60 -14.99
N LYS A 91 4.52 -22.23 -13.84
CA LYS A 91 3.87 -23.55 -13.74
C LYS A 91 2.43 -23.52 -14.23
N MET A 92 1.70 -22.41 -14.01
CA MET A 92 0.36 -22.24 -14.59
C MET A 92 0.40 -22.12 -16.11
N LEU A 93 1.37 -21.41 -16.67
CA LEU A 93 1.54 -21.29 -18.11
C LEU A 93 1.86 -22.65 -18.75
N ASP A 94 2.69 -23.49 -18.07
CA ASP A 94 2.94 -24.86 -18.48
C ASP A 94 1.66 -25.69 -18.54
N ILE A 95 0.88 -25.65 -17.45
CA ILE A 95 -0.39 -26.36 -17.39
C ILE A 95 -1.35 -25.87 -18.47
N ALA A 96 -1.39 -24.55 -18.72
CA ALA A 96 -2.22 -23.96 -19.76
C ALA A 96 -1.75 -24.31 -21.17
N SER A 97 -0.45 -24.52 -21.40
CA SER A 97 0.11 -24.91 -22.70
C SER A 97 -0.13 -26.39 -23.02
N ASP A 98 -0.05 -27.26 -22.02
CA ASP A 98 -0.31 -28.70 -22.16
C ASP A 98 -1.80 -29.02 -22.40
N VAL A 99 -2.72 -28.10 -22.06
CA VAL A 99 -4.15 -28.27 -22.18
C VAL A 99 -4.72 -27.29 -23.23
N ASN A 100 -4.52 -27.58 -24.48
CA ASN A 100 -4.97 -26.75 -25.61
C ASN A 100 -6.51 -26.50 -25.65
N THR A 101 -7.29 -27.13 -24.77
CA THR A 101 -8.74 -26.96 -24.62
C THR A 101 -9.18 -26.57 -23.21
N GLY A 102 -8.42 -26.85 -22.18
CA GLY A 102 -8.79 -26.60 -20.77
C GLY A 102 -8.36 -25.24 -20.21
N ALA A 103 -7.46 -24.52 -20.88
CA ALA A 103 -6.97 -23.23 -20.37
C ALA A 103 -8.09 -22.16 -20.25
N VAL A 104 -9.01 -22.15 -21.19
CA VAL A 104 -10.17 -21.23 -21.17
C VAL A 104 -11.14 -21.61 -20.04
N GLU A 105 -11.32 -22.90 -19.80
CA GLU A 105 -12.21 -23.42 -18.78
C GLU A 105 -11.68 -23.15 -17.37
N HIS A 106 -10.39 -23.38 -17.13
CA HIS A 106 -9.74 -23.05 -15.85
C HIS A 106 -9.68 -21.54 -15.58
N ALA A 107 -9.43 -20.72 -16.59
CA ALA A 107 -9.50 -19.27 -16.46
C ALA A 107 -10.91 -18.80 -16.10
N ARG A 108 -11.93 -19.38 -16.72
CA ARG A 108 -13.35 -19.11 -16.43
C ARG A 108 -13.73 -19.55 -15.01
N GLU A 109 -13.30 -20.73 -14.57
CA GLU A 109 -13.51 -21.20 -13.19
C GLU A 109 -12.82 -20.30 -12.16
N SER A 110 -11.61 -19.84 -12.43
CA SER A 110 -10.89 -18.92 -11.56
C SER A 110 -11.61 -17.59 -11.44
N LEU A 111 -12.03 -16.98 -12.55
CA LEU A 111 -12.82 -15.74 -12.55
C LEU A 111 -14.15 -15.92 -11.85
N LYS A 112 -14.82 -17.04 -12.05
CA LYS A 112 -16.08 -17.38 -11.36
C LYS A 112 -15.86 -17.49 -9.85
N THR A 113 -14.77 -18.13 -9.42
CA THR A 113 -14.42 -18.25 -8.00
C THR A 113 -14.16 -16.88 -7.39
N ILE A 114 -13.35 -16.03 -8.02
CA ILE A 114 -13.11 -14.65 -7.56
C ILE A 114 -14.44 -13.91 -7.48
N GLY A 115 -15.27 -13.94 -8.53
CA GLY A 115 -16.56 -13.23 -8.58
C GLY A 115 -17.53 -13.66 -7.50
N ILE A 116 -17.63 -14.97 -7.21
CA ILE A 116 -18.50 -15.49 -6.15
C ILE A 116 -18.03 -14.96 -4.77
N TRP A 117 -16.74 -15.06 -4.48
CA TRP A 117 -16.21 -14.60 -3.18
C TRP A 117 -16.22 -13.08 -3.05
N THR A 118 -16.01 -12.34 -4.14
CA THR A 118 -16.25 -10.89 -4.21
C THR A 118 -17.69 -10.56 -3.81
N GLY A 119 -18.67 -11.22 -4.43
CA GLY A 119 -20.08 -11.03 -4.12
C GLY A 119 -20.44 -11.37 -2.67
N ILE A 120 -19.93 -12.49 -2.14
CA ILE A 120 -20.14 -12.87 -0.74
C ILE A 120 -19.59 -11.81 0.21
N THR A 121 -18.38 -11.31 -0.06
CA THR A 121 -17.75 -10.27 0.77
C THR A 121 -18.54 -8.96 0.72
N MET A 122 -18.95 -8.52 -0.48
CA MET A 122 -19.74 -7.30 -0.63
C MET A 122 -21.09 -7.38 0.09
N ILE A 123 -21.78 -8.52 0.01
CA ILE A 123 -23.03 -8.74 0.76
C ILE A 123 -22.76 -8.72 2.26
N GLY A 124 -21.70 -9.38 2.72
CA GLY A 124 -21.31 -9.40 4.13
C GLY A 124 -21.05 -7.99 4.66
N LEU A 125 -20.24 -7.21 3.97
CA LEU A 125 -19.92 -5.84 4.35
C LEU A 125 -21.14 -4.91 4.27
N PHE A 126 -22.00 -5.10 3.28
CA PHE A 126 -23.26 -4.37 3.20
C PHE A 126 -24.14 -4.57 4.45
N LEU A 127 -24.20 -5.78 4.99
CA LEU A 127 -24.94 -6.08 6.22
C LEU A 127 -24.25 -5.50 7.48
N VAL A 128 -22.93 -5.38 7.45
CA VAL A 128 -22.12 -4.90 8.57
C VAL A 128 -22.06 -3.39 8.64
N GLU A 129 -21.92 -2.71 7.49
CA GLU A 129 -21.61 -1.28 7.44
C GLU A 129 -22.76 -0.42 6.90
N TYR A 130 -23.62 -0.98 6.03
CA TYR A 130 -24.66 -0.18 5.39
C TYR A 130 -25.87 0.03 6.31
N PRO A 131 -26.31 1.27 6.57
CA PRO A 131 -27.41 1.55 7.47
C PRO A 131 -28.75 1.16 6.86
N LEU A 132 -29.21 -0.06 7.16
CA LEU A 132 -30.46 -0.65 6.66
C LEU A 132 -31.67 -0.37 7.57
N ILE A 133 -31.44 -0.13 8.85
CA ILE A 133 -32.50 -0.08 9.88
C ILE A 133 -32.59 1.34 10.42
N TRP A 134 -33.81 1.86 10.43
CA TRP A 134 -34.10 3.21 10.91
C TRP A 134 -34.91 3.13 12.21
N ILE A 135 -34.35 3.74 13.26
CA ILE A 135 -35.03 3.86 14.57
C ILE A 135 -34.96 5.31 15.00
N GLY A 136 -36.07 6.06 14.82
CA GLY A 136 -36.09 7.50 15.01
C GLY A 136 -35.14 8.18 14.01
N ASP A 137 -34.26 9.04 14.50
CA ASP A 137 -33.24 9.74 13.68
C ASP A 137 -31.93 8.91 13.47
N LYS A 138 -31.86 7.71 14.05
CA LYS A 138 -30.68 6.86 13.94
C LYS A 138 -30.80 5.86 12.80
N LYS A 139 -29.79 5.83 11.95
CA LYS A 139 -29.63 4.86 10.86
C LYS A 139 -28.56 3.84 11.30
N LEU A 140 -28.91 2.56 11.39
CA LEU A 140 -28.09 1.48 11.91
C LEU A 140 -27.87 0.41 10.85
N ALA A 141 -26.65 -0.10 10.76
CA ALA A 141 -26.39 -1.34 10.05
C ALA A 141 -27.05 -2.53 10.76
N LEU A 142 -27.29 -3.62 10.05
CA LEU A 142 -27.98 -4.77 10.61
C LEU A 142 -27.26 -5.33 11.85
N PHE A 143 -25.94 -5.46 11.79
CA PHE A 143 -25.15 -5.99 12.92
C PHE A 143 -25.08 -5.00 14.09
N ASP A 144 -25.04 -3.68 13.84
CA ASP A 144 -25.13 -2.67 14.91
C ASP A 144 -26.50 -2.71 15.60
N TRP A 145 -27.56 -2.90 14.83
CA TRP A 145 -28.90 -3.06 15.38
C TRP A 145 -29.02 -4.33 16.25
N ILE A 146 -28.49 -5.46 15.77
CA ILE A 146 -28.45 -6.71 16.55
C ILE A 146 -27.65 -6.51 17.84
N ALA A 147 -26.49 -5.86 17.78
CA ALA A 147 -25.67 -5.59 18.95
C ALA A 147 -26.38 -4.71 19.97
N GLN A 148 -27.11 -3.68 19.52
CA GLN A 148 -27.89 -2.80 20.41
C GLN A 148 -29.10 -3.50 21.01
N THR A 149 -29.80 -4.33 20.25
CA THR A 149 -30.99 -5.06 20.73
C THR A 149 -30.66 -6.23 21.63
N ALA A 150 -29.48 -6.84 21.49
CA ALA A 150 -29.01 -7.92 22.33
C ALA A 150 -28.39 -7.46 23.66
N SER A 151 -28.46 -6.16 23.96
CA SER A 151 -27.95 -5.60 25.22
C SER A 151 -28.89 -5.95 26.37
N VAL A 152 -28.37 -6.67 27.38
CA VAL A 152 -29.08 -7.00 28.62
C VAL A 152 -28.28 -6.43 29.79
N GLY A 153 -28.80 -5.32 30.39
CA GLY A 153 -28.13 -4.62 31.49
C GLY A 153 -26.86 -3.86 31.05
N ASP A 154 -25.92 -3.66 31.96
CA ASP A 154 -24.67 -2.93 31.71
C ASP A 154 -23.68 -3.69 30.81
N PHE A 155 -23.92 -4.98 30.56
CA PHE A 155 -23.17 -5.82 29.63
C PHE A 155 -23.97 -6.07 28.36
N GLY A 156 -23.79 -5.19 27.37
CA GLY A 156 -24.41 -5.36 26.07
C GLY A 156 -23.39 -5.67 24.98
N LEU A 157 -23.79 -6.37 23.93
CA LEU A 157 -22.95 -6.56 22.74
C LEU A 157 -22.55 -5.22 22.12
N ALA A 158 -23.35 -4.17 22.28
CA ALA A 158 -23.05 -2.82 21.81
C ALA A 158 -21.81 -2.21 22.50
N SER A 159 -21.43 -2.67 23.69
CA SER A 159 -20.23 -2.17 24.36
C SER A 159 -18.93 -2.77 23.81
N ILE A 160 -19.02 -3.88 23.08
CA ILE A 160 -17.87 -4.61 22.54
C ILE A 160 -17.84 -4.65 21.01
N TYR A 161 -18.94 -4.26 20.35
CA TYR A 161 -19.06 -4.29 18.89
C TYR A 161 -19.33 -2.90 18.33
N SER A 162 -18.56 -2.48 17.38
CA SER A 162 -18.79 -1.25 16.61
C SER A 162 -18.23 -1.40 15.20
N LYS A 163 -19.02 -1.05 14.20
CA LYS A 163 -18.62 -1.00 12.79
C LYS A 163 -17.72 -2.18 12.33
N GLY A 164 -18.17 -3.40 12.56
CA GLY A 164 -17.44 -4.60 12.14
C GLY A 164 -16.25 -5.00 13.02
N THR A 165 -15.99 -4.30 14.11
CA THR A 165 -14.91 -4.60 15.04
C THR A 165 -15.46 -5.11 16.38
N ILE A 166 -15.00 -6.28 16.82
CA ILE A 166 -15.15 -6.70 18.21
C ILE A 166 -13.96 -6.14 18.97
N HIS A 167 -14.22 -5.33 19.97
CA HIS A 167 -13.19 -4.69 20.77
C HIS A 167 -13.50 -4.83 22.26
N GLN A 168 -12.52 -4.51 23.04
CA GLN A 168 -12.62 -4.42 24.47
C GLN A 168 -13.72 -3.42 24.89
N PRO A 169 -14.50 -3.67 25.95
CA PRO A 169 -15.58 -2.79 26.38
C PRO A 169 -15.09 -1.36 26.61
N SER A 170 -15.81 -0.39 26.07
CA SER A 170 -15.54 1.03 26.31
C SER A 170 -16.21 1.47 27.61
N GLY A 171 -15.57 2.39 28.33
CA GLY A 171 -16.20 3.06 29.48
C GLY A 171 -17.38 3.94 29.04
N THR A 172 -18.18 4.36 29.99
CA THR A 172 -19.52 4.97 29.85
C THR A 172 -19.65 6.26 29.04
N ASP A 173 -18.59 6.82 28.49
CA ASP A 173 -18.62 8.16 27.85
C ASP A 173 -18.51 8.16 26.32
N GLY A 174 -19.01 7.13 25.65
CA GLY A 174 -19.22 7.20 24.18
C GLY A 174 -17.96 7.31 23.30
N GLY A 175 -16.80 7.44 23.89
CA GLY A 175 -15.50 7.33 23.22
C GLY A 175 -14.93 5.92 23.39
N VAL A 176 -14.11 5.47 22.48
CA VAL A 176 -13.32 4.23 22.58
C VAL A 176 -12.26 4.39 23.69
N SER A 177 -12.72 4.66 24.91
CA SER A 177 -11.90 4.76 26.10
C SER A 177 -11.84 3.38 26.74
N LEU A 178 -10.82 2.63 26.36
CA LEU A 178 -10.53 1.33 26.98
C LEU A 178 -9.84 1.54 28.32
N ASN A 179 -10.55 2.14 29.27
CA ASN A 179 -10.07 2.30 30.61
C ASN A 179 -10.24 1.01 31.39
N TYR A 180 -9.22 0.17 31.42
CA TYR A 180 -9.14 -1.00 32.32
C TYR A 180 -9.15 -0.63 33.79
N THR A 181 -9.06 0.62 34.14
CA THR A 181 -9.15 1.10 35.53
C THR A 181 -10.48 0.74 36.20
N GLN A 182 -11.53 0.47 35.42
CA GLN A 182 -12.81 -0.03 35.96
C GLN A 182 -12.76 -1.51 36.39
N TRP A 183 -11.80 -2.31 35.89
CA TRP A 183 -11.70 -3.73 36.23
C TRP A 183 -10.83 -4.00 37.47
N SER A 184 -10.02 -3.05 37.89
CA SER A 184 -9.18 -3.15 39.08
C SER A 184 -8.79 -1.77 39.58
N PRO A 185 -9.72 -1.07 40.27
CA PRO A 185 -9.47 0.30 40.74
C PRO A 185 -8.34 0.40 41.78
N ASP A 186 -7.97 -0.68 42.43
CA ASP A 186 -7.04 -0.68 43.56
C ASP A 186 -5.63 -1.20 43.25
N THR A 187 -5.33 -1.61 42.02
CA THR A 187 -3.96 -2.03 41.68
C THR A 187 -3.25 -0.94 40.90
N ALA A 188 -2.29 -0.32 41.54
CA ALA A 188 -1.42 0.73 40.98
C ALA A 188 -0.62 0.28 39.72
N TRP A 189 -0.75 -0.97 39.32
CA TRP A 189 -0.05 -1.56 38.19
C TRP A 189 -0.93 -2.52 37.40
N ASN A 190 -1.52 -2.03 36.32
CA ASN A 190 -2.22 -2.87 35.35
C ASN A 190 -1.44 -2.83 34.02
N PRO A 191 -0.72 -3.92 33.65
CA PRO A 191 0.07 -3.96 32.42
C PRO A 191 -0.77 -3.85 31.13
N PHE A 192 -2.08 -4.06 31.23
CA PHE A 192 -2.99 -3.93 30.12
C PHE A 192 -3.76 -2.59 30.11
N ALA A 193 -3.50 -1.72 31.09
CA ALA A 193 -3.97 -0.35 31.04
C ALA A 193 -3.39 0.33 29.79
N TYR A 194 -4.22 1.09 29.09
CA TYR A 194 -3.82 1.84 27.89
C TYR A 194 -3.47 0.99 26.66
N THR A 195 -3.85 -0.29 26.63
CA THR A 195 -3.77 -1.12 25.41
C THR A 195 -5.06 -1.02 24.60
N TYR A 196 -4.99 -1.45 23.33
CA TYR A 196 -6.16 -1.58 22.47
C TYR A 196 -6.23 -3.00 21.94
N ILE A 197 -7.22 -3.77 22.41
CA ILE A 197 -7.42 -5.18 22.03
C ILE A 197 -8.74 -5.31 21.29
N GLY A 198 -8.70 -5.95 20.12
CA GLY A 198 -9.89 -6.21 19.33
C GLY A 198 -9.60 -7.11 18.14
N VAL A 199 -10.64 -7.43 17.40
CA VAL A 199 -10.59 -8.22 16.17
C VAL A 199 -11.49 -7.54 15.14
N TYR A 200 -10.93 -7.17 14.02
CA TYR A 200 -11.68 -6.68 12.88
C TYR A 200 -12.23 -7.85 12.07
N LEU A 201 -13.54 -7.86 11.88
CA LEU A 201 -14.24 -9.03 11.31
C LEU A 201 -14.24 -9.04 9.77
N THR A 202 -13.50 -8.16 9.13
CA THR A 202 -13.46 -8.12 7.67
C THR A 202 -12.67 -9.29 7.10
N PRO A 203 -13.18 -9.91 6.04
CA PRO A 203 -12.51 -11.04 5.39
C PRO A 203 -11.17 -10.68 4.76
N SER A 204 -10.93 -9.40 4.40
CA SER A 204 -9.71 -8.97 3.74
C SER A 204 -8.46 -9.15 4.61
N MET A 205 -8.54 -8.82 5.90
CA MET A 205 -7.40 -8.96 6.80
C MET A 205 -6.99 -10.43 6.95
N PHE A 206 -7.96 -11.32 7.03
CA PHE A 206 -7.72 -12.76 6.99
C PHE A 206 -7.10 -13.19 5.65
N ALA A 207 -7.62 -12.68 4.53
CA ALA A 207 -7.11 -12.99 3.19
C ALA A 207 -5.68 -12.49 2.99
N ILE A 208 -5.34 -11.29 3.48
CA ILE A 208 -3.96 -10.77 3.49
C ILE A 208 -3.06 -11.74 4.27
N GLY A 209 -3.49 -12.17 5.45
CA GLY A 209 -2.78 -13.18 6.24
C GLY A 209 -2.61 -14.50 5.48
N TRP A 210 -3.62 -14.93 4.74
CA TRP A 210 -3.55 -16.13 3.89
C TRP A 210 -2.49 -16.03 2.79
N PHE A 211 -2.28 -14.85 2.21
CA PHE A 211 -1.17 -14.64 1.26
C PHE A 211 0.20 -14.63 1.95
N MET A 212 0.26 -14.21 3.20
CA MET A 212 1.47 -14.22 4.01
C MET A 212 1.73 -15.63 4.56
N LYS A 213 3.00 -15.96 4.83
CA LYS A 213 3.33 -17.13 5.67
C LYS A 213 3.21 -16.74 7.14
N THR A 214 2.96 -17.71 8.01
CA THR A 214 2.89 -17.49 9.47
C THR A 214 4.06 -16.68 10.00
N ARG A 215 5.28 -16.90 9.49
CA ARG A 215 6.48 -16.18 9.92
C ARG A 215 6.36 -14.66 9.72
N VAL A 216 5.83 -14.22 8.56
CA VAL A 216 5.65 -12.79 8.27
C VAL A 216 4.52 -12.23 9.11
N ALA A 217 3.37 -12.90 9.15
CA ALA A 217 2.22 -12.49 9.94
C ALA A 217 2.55 -12.43 11.44
N PHE A 218 3.39 -13.34 11.95
CA PHE A 218 3.87 -13.33 13.33
C PHE A 218 4.73 -12.09 13.62
N LEU A 219 5.65 -11.72 12.71
CA LEU A 219 6.51 -10.53 12.90
C LEU A 219 5.71 -9.22 12.83
N VAL A 220 4.68 -9.16 11.98
CA VAL A 220 3.72 -8.04 11.99
C VAL A 220 3.03 -7.96 13.34
N ASN A 221 2.49 -9.07 13.86
CA ASN A 221 1.84 -9.09 15.18
C ASN A 221 2.81 -8.77 16.32
N LEU A 222 4.05 -9.27 16.25
CA LEU A 222 5.08 -8.92 17.25
C LEU A 222 5.33 -7.41 17.27
N GLY A 223 5.39 -6.76 16.11
CA GLY A 223 5.47 -5.30 16.02
C GLY A 223 4.28 -4.63 16.71
N THR A 224 3.07 -5.10 16.46
CA THR A 224 1.85 -4.58 17.10
C THR A 224 1.88 -4.77 18.61
N ILE A 225 2.32 -5.93 19.09
CA ILE A 225 2.47 -6.18 20.53
C ILE A 225 3.48 -5.22 21.14
N VAL A 226 4.64 -5.03 20.51
CA VAL A 226 5.64 -4.08 20.99
C VAL A 226 5.08 -2.66 21.02
N GLY A 227 4.38 -2.21 19.99
CA GLY A 227 3.77 -0.89 19.93
C GLY A 227 2.70 -0.69 21.03
N TRP A 228 1.68 -1.54 21.04
CA TRP A 228 0.47 -1.34 21.83
C TRP A 228 0.53 -1.88 23.27
N PHE A 229 1.31 -2.93 23.53
CA PHE A 229 1.41 -3.51 24.88
C PHE A 229 2.63 -3.06 25.67
N PHE A 230 3.66 -2.52 24.99
CA PHE A 230 4.85 -2.02 25.67
C PHE A 230 5.02 -0.52 25.50
N LEU A 231 5.13 -0.01 24.27
CA LEU A 231 5.50 1.39 24.06
C LEU A 231 4.37 2.36 24.43
N VAL A 232 3.11 2.09 24.06
CA VAL A 232 1.98 2.94 24.42
C VAL A 232 1.82 3.05 25.94
N PRO A 233 1.76 1.95 26.73
CA PRO A 233 1.73 2.05 28.18
C PRO A 233 2.94 2.76 28.78
N LEU A 234 4.15 2.54 28.26
CA LEU A 234 5.35 3.21 28.74
C LEU A 234 5.25 4.75 28.57
N VAL A 235 4.81 5.21 27.42
CA VAL A 235 4.62 6.64 27.14
C VAL A 235 3.62 7.27 28.12
N VAL A 236 2.53 6.57 28.44
CA VAL A 236 1.52 7.07 29.38
C VAL A 236 2.01 7.02 30.83
N TRP A 237 2.63 5.92 31.26
CA TRP A 237 3.11 5.78 32.65
C TRP A 237 4.22 6.74 33.01
N PHE A 238 5.16 6.98 32.08
CA PHE A 238 6.22 7.97 32.29
C PHE A 238 5.76 9.40 32.03
N ASN A 239 4.45 9.61 31.78
CA ASN A 239 3.90 10.93 31.45
C ASN A 239 4.77 11.66 30.42
N PHE A 240 5.08 10.96 29.33
CA PHE A 240 6.05 11.40 28.34
C PHE A 240 5.63 12.75 27.75
N PRO A 241 6.54 13.73 27.65
CA PRO A 241 6.21 14.99 27.03
C PRO A 241 5.94 14.78 25.54
N ILE A 242 4.85 15.32 25.04
CA ILE A 242 4.50 15.37 23.62
C ILE A 242 4.59 16.81 23.12
N TYR A 243 5.02 16.98 21.90
CA TYR A 243 5.05 18.31 21.29
C TYR A 243 3.62 18.75 20.95
N ASP A 244 3.24 19.89 21.52
CA ASP A 244 2.00 20.55 21.16
C ASP A 244 2.31 21.66 20.16
N ALA A 245 1.79 21.52 18.95
CA ALA A 245 2.01 22.47 17.87
C ALA A 245 1.35 23.84 18.15
N ILE A 246 0.29 23.87 18.97
CA ILE A 246 -0.44 25.11 19.29
C ILE A 246 0.39 25.98 20.27
N SER A 247 0.86 25.37 21.35
CA SER A 247 1.68 26.09 22.34
C SER A 247 3.17 26.16 21.96
N GLN A 248 3.58 25.47 20.88
CA GLN A 248 4.99 25.31 20.46
C GLN A 248 5.91 24.84 21.60
N SER A 249 5.38 24.01 22.48
CA SER A 249 6.09 23.52 23.65
C SER A 249 5.85 22.03 23.90
N ASN A 250 6.73 21.45 24.72
CA ASN A 250 6.55 20.07 25.16
C ASN A 250 5.61 20.02 26.36
N VAL A 251 4.45 19.40 26.22
CA VAL A 251 3.44 19.25 27.27
C VAL A 251 3.38 17.77 27.70
N PRO A 252 3.34 17.47 29.02
CA PRO A 252 3.12 16.10 29.48
C PRO A 252 1.82 15.53 28.91
N ILE A 253 1.84 14.26 28.45
CA ILE A 253 0.72 13.66 27.72
C ILE A 253 -0.58 13.63 28.53
N GLN A 254 -0.48 13.50 29.86
CA GLN A 254 -1.67 13.46 30.73
C GLN A 254 -2.33 14.84 30.83
N ASP A 255 -1.51 15.90 30.85
CA ASP A 255 -2.01 17.28 30.88
C ASP A 255 -2.68 17.63 29.54
N TYR A 256 -2.03 17.29 28.43
CA TYR A 256 -2.58 17.46 27.08
C TYR A 256 -3.90 16.70 26.87
N ALA A 257 -4.00 15.47 27.39
CA ALA A 257 -5.23 14.70 27.34
C ALA A 257 -6.35 15.31 28.19
N GLY A 258 -6.00 15.90 29.34
CA GLY A 258 -6.95 16.64 30.21
C GLY A 258 -7.53 17.86 29.51
N GLU A 259 -6.72 18.58 28.74
CA GLU A 259 -7.15 19.78 28.00
C GLU A 259 -7.99 19.43 26.76
N THR A 260 -7.60 18.38 26.03
CA THR A 260 -8.24 18.00 24.75
C THR A 260 -9.37 17.00 24.90
N GLY A 261 -9.48 16.33 26.06
CA GLY A 261 -10.48 15.25 26.26
C GLY A 261 -10.19 13.98 25.44
N ALA A 262 -9.01 13.88 24.81
CA ALA A 262 -8.67 12.76 23.98
C ALA A 262 -8.19 11.55 24.79
N ALA A 263 -8.43 10.34 24.30
CA ALA A 263 -8.02 9.11 24.98
C ALA A 263 -6.50 9.00 25.03
N LEU A 264 -5.94 8.86 26.25
CA LEU A 264 -4.50 8.81 26.51
C LEU A 264 -3.73 7.83 25.63
N GLN A 265 -4.26 6.62 25.44
CA GLN A 265 -3.61 5.61 24.61
C GLN A 265 -3.54 6.00 23.13
N MET A 266 -4.57 6.67 22.60
CA MET A 266 -4.57 7.13 21.21
C MET A 266 -3.62 8.30 21.01
N LEU A 267 -3.53 9.20 21.98
CA LEU A 267 -2.53 10.28 21.98
C LEU A 267 -1.11 9.73 22.06
N ALA A 268 -0.85 8.81 23.00
CA ALA A 268 0.46 8.17 23.14
C ALA A 268 0.88 7.47 21.84
N PHE A 269 -0.05 6.75 21.23
CA PHE A 269 0.19 6.13 19.94
C PHE A 269 0.45 7.20 18.87
N GLY A 270 -0.47 8.13 18.67
CA GLY A 270 -0.44 9.10 17.57
C GLY A 270 0.77 10.05 17.61
N LYS A 271 1.11 10.55 18.80
CA LYS A 271 2.18 11.55 18.98
C LYS A 271 3.58 10.96 19.20
N SER A 272 3.71 9.71 19.64
CA SER A 272 5.01 9.13 19.99
C SER A 272 5.27 7.77 19.30
N VAL A 273 4.47 6.75 19.59
CA VAL A 273 4.74 5.37 19.14
C VAL A 273 4.64 5.23 17.62
N ARG A 274 3.72 5.95 16.99
CA ARG A 274 3.58 6.00 15.55
C ARG A 274 4.85 6.52 14.85
N THR A 275 5.52 7.54 15.42
CA THR A 275 6.80 8.05 14.91
C THR A 275 7.90 6.99 15.02
N ILE A 276 7.94 6.24 16.12
CA ILE A 276 8.88 5.11 16.29
C ILE A 276 8.57 4.02 15.25
N ALA A 277 7.29 3.68 15.04
CA ALA A 277 6.87 2.68 14.05
C ALA A 277 7.29 3.07 12.63
N ILE A 278 7.11 4.33 12.25
CA ILE A 278 7.56 4.88 10.96
C ILE A 278 9.08 4.75 10.84
N GLY A 279 9.83 5.15 11.88
CA GLY A 279 11.27 4.95 11.93
C GLY A 279 11.65 3.49 11.71
N ALA A 280 10.93 2.53 12.31
CA ALA A 280 11.20 1.11 12.16
C ALA A 280 10.92 0.60 10.73
N ILE A 281 9.88 1.08 10.07
CA ILE A 281 9.61 0.77 8.64
C ILE A 281 10.80 1.21 7.77
N VAL A 282 11.25 2.45 7.97
CA VAL A 282 12.35 3.02 7.20
C VAL A 282 13.67 2.34 7.51
N GLY A 283 14.00 2.15 8.78
CA GLY A 283 15.22 1.48 9.21
C GLY A 283 15.31 0.05 8.69
N GLY A 284 14.21 -0.71 8.75
CA GLY A 284 14.11 -2.04 8.17
C GLY A 284 14.33 -2.03 6.66
N GLY A 285 13.63 -1.15 5.93
CA GLY A 285 13.73 -1.03 4.49
C GLY A 285 15.13 -0.62 4.02
N MET A 286 15.70 0.44 4.61
CA MET A 286 17.04 0.92 4.25
C MET A 286 18.14 -0.08 4.59
N PHE A 287 18.06 -0.74 5.74
CA PHE A 287 19.06 -1.73 6.12
C PHE A 287 18.96 -3.01 5.27
N GLY A 288 17.73 -3.42 4.90
CA GLY A 288 17.50 -4.50 3.94
C GLY A 288 18.19 -4.20 2.61
N LEU A 289 18.05 -2.98 2.09
CA LEU A 289 18.78 -2.52 0.91
C LEU A 289 20.31 -2.51 1.13
N ALA A 290 20.77 -1.95 2.26
CA ALA A 290 22.19 -1.87 2.56
C ALA A 290 22.88 -3.24 2.65
N LYS A 291 22.19 -4.29 3.12
CA LYS A 291 22.69 -5.67 3.09
C LYS A 291 23.07 -6.15 1.68
N MET A 292 22.43 -5.60 0.67
CA MET A 292 22.65 -5.96 -0.73
C MET A 292 23.73 -5.11 -1.40
N TYR A 293 24.65 -4.48 -0.63
CA TYR A 293 25.69 -3.58 -1.17
C TYR A 293 26.57 -4.25 -2.24
N LYS A 294 26.83 -5.56 -2.14
CA LYS A 294 27.57 -6.30 -3.18
C LYS A 294 26.83 -6.33 -4.51
N THR A 295 25.50 -6.44 -4.43
CA THR A 295 24.61 -6.35 -5.57
C THR A 295 24.72 -4.97 -6.25
N PHE A 296 24.79 -3.88 -5.45
CA PHE A 296 25.02 -2.55 -5.98
C PHE A 296 26.34 -2.44 -6.75
N LEU A 297 27.41 -2.99 -6.21
CA LEU A 297 28.72 -2.97 -6.88
C LEU A 297 28.69 -3.72 -8.22
N ASN A 298 28.00 -4.85 -8.26
CA ASN A 298 27.85 -5.64 -9.47
C ASN A 298 27.03 -4.91 -10.54
N ILE A 299 25.99 -4.15 -10.15
CA ILE A 299 25.17 -3.36 -11.07
C ILE A 299 26.01 -2.36 -11.86
N PHE A 300 26.96 -1.67 -11.24
CA PHE A 300 27.84 -0.75 -11.97
C PHE A 300 28.69 -1.47 -13.02
N SER A 301 29.12 -2.69 -12.72
CA SER A 301 29.80 -3.55 -13.70
C SER A 301 28.88 -3.96 -14.85
N ASP A 302 27.64 -4.34 -14.50
CA ASP A 302 26.62 -4.80 -15.45
C ASP A 302 26.18 -3.69 -16.41
N ILE A 303 26.01 -2.45 -15.88
CA ILE A 303 25.74 -1.25 -16.69
C ILE A 303 26.88 -1.03 -17.71
N GLY A 304 28.12 -1.13 -17.25
CA GLY A 304 29.29 -0.99 -18.12
C GLY A 304 29.31 -2.03 -19.25
N GLY A 305 28.91 -3.27 -18.97
CA GLY A 305 28.77 -4.36 -19.93
C GLY A 305 27.61 -4.11 -20.91
N ALA A 306 26.44 -3.76 -20.39
CA ALA A 306 25.24 -3.50 -21.20
C ALA A 306 25.41 -2.31 -22.17
N LEU A 307 26.10 -1.25 -21.72
CA LEU A 307 26.37 -0.08 -22.56
C LEU A 307 27.44 -0.34 -23.65
N LYS A 308 28.31 -1.32 -23.48
CA LYS A 308 29.29 -1.73 -24.49
C LYS A 308 28.69 -2.52 -25.66
N GLY A 309 27.42 -2.89 -25.61
CA GLY A 309 26.59 -3.13 -26.79
C GLY A 309 26.88 -4.37 -27.63
N GLU A 310 27.35 -5.46 -27.05
CA GLU A 310 27.48 -6.75 -27.77
C GLU A 310 26.18 -7.60 -27.81
N GLY A 311 25.03 -6.98 -27.77
CA GLY A 311 23.74 -7.63 -27.89
C GLY A 311 23.15 -7.43 -29.28
N SER A 312 23.04 -8.48 -30.07
CA SER A 312 22.45 -8.48 -31.40
C SER A 312 21.00 -8.00 -31.39
N GLN A 313 20.81 -6.78 -31.89
CA GLN A 313 19.47 -6.28 -32.22
C GLN A 313 19.03 -6.95 -33.53
N GLU A 314 18.49 -8.17 -33.44
CA GLU A 314 18.02 -8.85 -34.65
C GLU A 314 16.68 -8.26 -35.08
N TYR A 315 16.73 -7.47 -36.15
CA TYR A 315 15.55 -7.16 -36.93
C TYR A 315 15.29 -8.35 -37.86
N MET A 316 14.17 -9.03 -37.64
CA MET A 316 13.73 -10.13 -38.52
C MET A 316 12.84 -9.56 -39.62
N GLU A 317 13.27 -9.69 -40.86
CA GLU A 317 12.48 -9.27 -42.02
C GLU A 317 11.09 -9.94 -42.05
N GLY A 318 10.03 -9.16 -42.19
CA GLY A 318 8.65 -9.63 -42.08
C GLY A 318 8.10 -9.91 -40.69
N LYS A 319 8.96 -9.93 -39.67
CA LYS A 319 8.56 -10.19 -38.27
C LYS A 319 8.85 -9.03 -37.31
N GLY A 320 9.62 -8.03 -37.72
CA GLY A 320 10.00 -6.87 -36.91
C GLY A 320 11.11 -7.15 -35.89
N TRP A 321 11.26 -6.26 -34.91
CA TRP A 321 12.29 -6.36 -33.87
C TRP A 321 12.01 -7.53 -32.92
N TYR A 322 13.08 -8.27 -32.59
CA TYR A 322 13.03 -9.27 -31.53
C TYR A 322 13.05 -8.59 -30.15
N GLU A 323 13.93 -7.59 -30.00
CA GLU A 323 14.09 -6.78 -28.80
C GLU A 323 13.84 -5.31 -29.08
N TRP A 324 13.51 -4.54 -28.05
CA TRP A 324 13.39 -3.07 -28.16
C TRP A 324 14.79 -2.48 -28.42
N PRO A 325 14.95 -1.62 -29.44
CA PRO A 325 16.26 -1.03 -29.77
C PRO A 325 16.83 -0.20 -28.63
N LEU A 326 18.02 -0.55 -28.14
CA LEU A 326 18.69 0.16 -27.02
C LEU A 326 18.92 1.64 -27.30
N LYS A 327 19.10 2.04 -28.58
CA LYS A 327 19.23 3.45 -29.00
C LYS A 327 18.03 4.34 -28.63
N HIS A 328 16.87 3.76 -28.38
CA HIS A 328 15.69 4.53 -27.96
C HIS A 328 15.74 4.92 -26.49
N ILE A 329 16.53 4.25 -25.64
CA ILE A 329 16.59 4.50 -24.20
C ILE A 329 17.11 5.91 -23.90
N PRO A 330 18.27 6.35 -24.44
CA PRO A 330 18.74 7.73 -24.27
C PRO A 330 17.74 8.78 -24.78
N ILE A 331 17.02 8.47 -25.88
CA ILE A 331 15.99 9.36 -26.43
C ILE A 331 14.84 9.51 -25.43
N PHE A 332 14.36 8.42 -24.86
CA PHE A 332 13.32 8.45 -23.82
C PHE A 332 13.77 9.15 -22.55
N MET A 333 15.03 8.96 -22.13
CA MET A 333 15.60 9.68 -20.99
C MET A 333 15.58 11.19 -21.21
N ILE A 334 16.05 11.64 -22.37
CA ILE A 334 16.07 13.06 -22.74
C ILE A 334 14.65 13.61 -22.84
N LEU A 335 13.75 12.87 -23.47
CA LEU A 335 12.34 13.26 -23.59
C LEU A 335 11.69 13.38 -22.21
N THR A 336 11.89 12.39 -21.33
CA THR A 336 11.38 12.43 -19.96
C THR A 336 11.95 13.60 -19.17
N PHE A 337 13.25 13.86 -19.28
CA PHE A 337 13.92 14.97 -18.62
C PHE A 337 13.28 16.31 -18.99
N PHE A 338 13.20 16.61 -20.28
CA PHE A 338 12.62 17.87 -20.75
C PHE A 338 11.11 17.96 -20.49
N SER A 339 10.39 16.85 -20.60
CA SER A 339 8.95 16.81 -20.29
C SER A 339 8.69 17.10 -18.82
N MET A 340 9.50 16.56 -17.90
CA MET A 340 9.39 16.85 -16.48
C MET A 340 9.67 18.33 -16.19
N ILE A 341 10.74 18.90 -16.75
CA ILE A 341 11.02 20.33 -16.60
C ILE A 341 9.83 21.17 -17.10
N LEU A 342 9.33 20.86 -18.29
CA LEU A 342 8.22 21.59 -18.88
C LEU A 342 6.96 21.52 -18.03
N ILE A 343 6.56 20.33 -17.60
CA ILE A 343 5.33 20.10 -16.85
C ILE A 343 5.36 20.80 -15.49
N PHE A 344 6.48 20.70 -14.77
CA PHE A 344 6.62 21.34 -13.46
C PHE A 344 6.73 22.87 -13.59
N THR A 345 7.35 23.37 -14.64
CA THR A 345 7.39 24.83 -14.91
C THR A 345 6.01 25.36 -15.26
N ILE A 346 5.21 24.64 -16.07
CA ILE A 346 3.81 25.00 -16.35
C ILE A 346 2.97 24.92 -15.07
N GLY A 347 3.28 23.98 -14.17
CA GLY A 347 2.64 23.83 -12.86
C GLY A 347 2.96 24.93 -11.85
N GLY A 348 3.75 25.93 -12.23
CA GLY A 348 4.06 27.11 -11.40
C GLY A 348 5.38 27.05 -10.65
N PHE A 349 6.16 25.98 -10.78
CA PHE A 349 7.48 25.88 -10.14
C PHE A 349 8.58 26.57 -10.94
N SER A 350 9.61 27.08 -10.27
CA SER A 350 10.73 27.73 -10.97
C SER A 350 11.46 26.73 -11.89
N ILE A 351 12.01 27.25 -13.00
CA ILE A 351 12.76 26.42 -13.98
C ILE A 351 13.92 25.69 -13.29
N LEU A 352 14.59 26.34 -12.34
CA LEU A 352 15.73 25.76 -11.62
C LEU A 352 15.27 24.63 -10.69
N ALA A 353 14.16 24.81 -9.98
CA ALA A 353 13.56 23.76 -9.16
C ALA A 353 13.14 22.55 -10.02
N SER A 354 12.48 22.80 -11.15
CA SER A 354 12.06 21.77 -12.11
C SER A 354 13.25 21.00 -12.70
N LEU A 355 14.35 21.69 -12.98
CA LEU A 355 15.58 21.07 -13.49
C LEU A 355 16.24 20.17 -12.44
N ILE A 356 16.36 20.64 -11.20
CA ILE A 356 16.90 19.84 -10.08
C ILE A 356 16.00 18.64 -9.84
N PHE A 357 14.69 18.84 -9.80
CA PHE A 357 13.70 17.79 -9.65
C PHE A 357 13.87 16.68 -10.71
N ALA A 358 13.87 17.04 -12.00
CA ALA A 358 14.03 16.10 -13.10
C ALA A 358 15.37 15.34 -13.01
N SER A 359 16.45 16.04 -12.65
CA SER A 359 17.78 15.45 -12.52
C SER A 359 17.83 14.43 -11.38
N VAL A 360 17.34 14.79 -10.19
CA VAL A 360 17.29 13.88 -9.03
C VAL A 360 16.42 12.68 -9.35
N LEU A 361 15.26 12.89 -9.95
CA LEU A 361 14.32 11.83 -10.22
C LEU A 361 14.85 10.81 -11.23
N ILE A 362 15.42 11.26 -12.35
CA ILE A 362 16.00 10.36 -13.36
C ILE A 362 17.16 9.57 -12.77
N LEU A 363 18.06 10.23 -12.02
CA LEU A 363 19.20 9.57 -11.41
C LEU A 363 18.76 8.54 -10.37
N THR A 364 17.86 8.92 -9.47
CA THR A 364 17.37 8.02 -8.41
C THR A 364 16.56 6.87 -9.00
N THR A 365 15.71 7.12 -9.99
CA THR A 365 14.95 6.05 -10.67
C THR A 365 15.88 5.04 -11.33
N PHE A 366 16.97 5.49 -11.96
CA PHE A 366 17.93 4.59 -12.56
C PHE A 366 18.67 3.75 -11.52
N LEU A 367 19.27 4.40 -10.51
CA LEU A 367 20.10 3.71 -9.51
C LEU A 367 19.26 2.83 -8.58
N LEU A 368 18.24 3.42 -7.95
CA LEU A 368 17.40 2.69 -7.00
C LEU A 368 16.46 1.72 -7.71
N GLY A 369 16.07 2.00 -8.95
CA GLY A 369 15.30 1.08 -9.79
C GLY A 369 16.06 -0.21 -10.08
N ALA A 370 17.31 -0.10 -10.47
CA ALA A 370 18.16 -1.27 -10.68
C ALA A 370 18.28 -2.14 -9.42
N ILE A 371 18.42 -1.49 -8.26
CA ILE A 371 18.47 -2.16 -6.97
C ILE A 371 17.16 -2.85 -6.65
N ALA A 372 16.05 -2.14 -6.79
CA ALA A 372 14.71 -2.66 -6.49
C ALA A 372 14.38 -3.88 -7.35
N VAL A 373 14.70 -3.83 -8.64
CA VAL A 373 14.53 -4.97 -9.56
C VAL A 373 15.35 -6.18 -9.13
N ARG A 374 16.59 -5.98 -8.73
CA ARG A 374 17.43 -7.09 -8.29
C ARG A 374 16.96 -7.66 -6.95
N VAL A 375 16.59 -6.80 -5.99
CA VAL A 375 16.00 -7.24 -4.72
C VAL A 375 14.74 -8.06 -4.96
N MET A 376 13.82 -7.57 -5.80
CA MET A 376 12.62 -8.30 -6.18
C MET A 376 12.96 -9.62 -6.85
N GLY A 377 13.94 -9.63 -7.73
CA GLY A 377 14.41 -10.84 -8.41
C GLY A 377 14.97 -11.91 -7.50
N GLU A 378 15.67 -11.51 -6.44
CA GLU A 378 16.28 -12.44 -5.47
C GLU A 378 15.29 -12.86 -4.36
N THR A 379 14.42 -11.94 -3.90
CA THR A 379 13.55 -12.15 -2.73
C THR A 379 12.09 -12.37 -3.05
N GLY A 380 11.63 -11.95 -4.23
CA GLY A 380 10.22 -11.91 -4.59
C GLY A 380 9.46 -10.73 -3.96
N ILE A 381 10.14 -9.81 -3.27
CA ILE A 381 9.54 -8.64 -2.60
C ILE A 381 10.09 -7.37 -3.23
N GLU A 382 9.19 -6.50 -3.66
CA GLU A 382 9.55 -5.20 -4.22
C GLU A 382 9.72 -4.15 -3.10
N PRO A 383 10.92 -3.54 -2.95
CA PRO A 383 11.20 -2.62 -1.85
C PRO A 383 10.73 -1.17 -2.13
N VAL A 384 9.53 -1.00 -2.68
CA VAL A 384 8.99 0.31 -3.09
C VAL A 384 8.99 1.31 -1.93
N SER A 385 8.49 0.89 -0.76
CA SER A 385 8.38 1.79 0.40
C SER A 385 9.73 2.31 0.87
N GLY A 386 10.72 1.42 1.04
CA GLY A 386 12.06 1.80 1.51
C GLY A 386 12.78 2.75 0.54
N THR A 387 12.73 2.46 -0.75
CA THR A 387 13.34 3.31 -1.78
C THR A 387 12.63 4.66 -1.93
N SER A 388 11.29 4.68 -1.84
CA SER A 388 10.49 5.91 -1.89
C SER A 388 10.79 6.83 -0.71
N PHE A 389 11.01 6.30 0.51
CA PHE A 389 11.44 7.12 1.64
C PHE A 389 12.81 7.76 1.40
N ILE A 390 13.77 7.03 0.83
CA ILE A 390 15.08 7.60 0.49
C ILE A 390 14.91 8.78 -0.48
N VAL A 391 14.07 8.63 -1.49
CA VAL A 391 13.82 9.70 -2.47
C VAL A 391 13.12 10.89 -1.83
N LEU A 392 12.10 10.66 -0.99
CA LEU A 392 11.46 11.75 -0.25
C LEU A 392 12.47 12.53 0.59
N LEU A 393 13.31 11.83 1.36
CA LEU A 393 14.36 12.47 2.18
C LEU A 393 15.34 13.29 1.33
N MET A 394 15.74 12.77 0.17
CA MET A 394 16.62 13.49 -0.75
C MET A 394 15.95 14.74 -1.31
N LEU A 395 14.70 14.64 -1.75
CA LEU A 395 13.97 15.76 -2.31
C LEU A 395 13.66 16.83 -1.25
N LEU A 396 13.14 16.45 -0.09
CA LEU A 396 12.90 17.38 1.02
C LEU A 396 14.21 18.01 1.50
N GLY A 397 15.28 17.22 1.61
CA GLY A 397 16.59 17.72 1.98
C GLY A 397 17.13 18.78 1.01
N VAL A 398 16.90 18.61 -0.28
CA VAL A 398 17.30 19.59 -1.29
C VAL A 398 16.37 20.82 -1.26
N PHE A 399 15.06 20.61 -1.37
CA PHE A 399 14.12 21.71 -1.57
C PHE A 399 13.89 22.56 -0.32
N LEU A 400 13.83 21.97 0.88
CA LEU A 400 13.67 22.73 2.12
C LEU A 400 14.92 23.54 2.51
N ASN A 401 16.12 23.10 2.10
CA ASN A 401 17.35 23.85 2.40
C ASN A 401 17.72 24.87 1.31
N ALA A 402 17.12 24.79 0.14
CA ALA A 402 17.43 25.69 -0.99
C ALA A 402 16.21 26.56 -1.38
N GLN A 403 15.29 26.81 -0.45
CA GLN A 403 14.06 27.57 -0.71
C GLN A 403 14.35 28.95 -1.33
N ASP A 404 15.23 29.74 -0.73
CA ASP A 404 15.59 31.08 -1.21
C ASP A 404 16.25 31.06 -2.60
N LEU A 405 17.07 30.04 -2.88
CA LEU A 405 17.75 29.91 -4.18
C LEU A 405 16.79 29.48 -5.29
N LEU A 406 15.79 28.66 -4.93
CA LEU A 406 14.87 28.05 -5.88
C LEU A 406 13.55 28.80 -6.00
N ASP A 407 13.37 29.86 -5.24
CA ASP A 407 12.12 30.64 -5.14
C ASP A 407 10.92 29.73 -4.80
N LEU A 408 11.07 28.96 -3.72
CA LEU A 408 10.08 28.00 -3.25
C LEU A 408 9.57 28.36 -1.86
N THR A 409 8.29 28.23 -1.64
CA THR A 409 7.71 28.19 -0.30
C THR A 409 7.93 26.83 0.36
N THR A 410 7.73 26.73 1.66
CA THR A 410 7.78 25.44 2.39
C THR A 410 6.75 24.46 1.81
N GLN A 411 5.56 24.96 1.47
CA GLN A 411 4.52 24.20 0.80
C GLN A 411 4.99 23.63 -0.55
N ASP A 412 5.60 24.46 -1.40
CA ASP A 412 6.10 24.05 -2.71
C ASP A 412 7.18 22.98 -2.60
N ALA A 413 8.09 23.12 -1.63
CA ALA A 413 9.14 22.15 -1.37
C ALA A 413 8.57 20.78 -0.97
N ILE A 414 7.52 20.76 -0.14
CA ILE A 414 6.85 19.53 0.29
C ILE A 414 6.06 18.92 -0.86
N LEU A 415 5.32 19.72 -1.63
CA LEU A 415 4.59 19.27 -2.80
C LEU A 415 5.54 18.63 -3.83
N LEU A 416 6.66 19.28 -4.15
CA LEU A 416 7.69 18.71 -5.02
C LEU A 416 8.25 17.40 -4.46
N GLY A 417 8.49 17.33 -3.15
CA GLY A 417 8.94 16.10 -2.48
C GLY A 417 7.95 14.96 -2.64
N LEU A 418 6.68 15.18 -2.34
CA LEU A 418 5.62 14.16 -2.38
C LEU A 418 5.25 13.76 -3.82
N VAL A 419 5.10 14.72 -4.73
CA VAL A 419 4.83 14.41 -6.14
C VAL A 419 6.02 13.68 -6.77
N GLY A 420 7.25 14.09 -6.45
CA GLY A 420 8.45 13.40 -6.92
C GLY A 420 8.53 11.96 -6.42
N THR A 421 8.19 11.74 -5.17
CA THR A 421 8.15 10.39 -4.59
C THR A 421 7.03 9.55 -5.20
N THR A 422 5.89 10.15 -5.54
CA THR A 422 4.79 9.50 -6.28
C THR A 422 5.26 9.02 -7.65
N VAL A 423 5.90 9.90 -8.40
CA VAL A 423 6.45 9.62 -9.75
C VAL A 423 7.52 8.52 -9.68
N PHE A 424 8.41 8.61 -8.70
CA PHE A 424 9.44 7.61 -8.45
C PHE A 424 8.84 6.24 -8.08
N GLY A 425 7.85 6.19 -7.19
CA GLY A 425 7.17 4.96 -6.78
C GLY A 425 6.51 4.23 -7.96
N SER A 426 5.88 4.99 -8.88
CA SER A 426 5.31 4.45 -10.12
C SER A 426 6.39 3.88 -11.04
N ALA A 427 7.52 4.58 -11.20
CA ALA A 427 8.62 4.14 -12.06
C ALA A 427 9.30 2.87 -11.54
N ILE A 428 9.54 2.79 -10.23
CA ILE A 428 10.17 1.63 -9.60
C ILE A 428 9.28 0.41 -9.68
N SER A 429 8.00 0.54 -9.32
CA SER A 429 7.05 -0.57 -9.38
C SER A 429 6.91 -1.09 -10.81
N MET A 430 6.92 -0.20 -11.79
CA MET A 430 6.95 -0.59 -13.20
C MET A 430 8.20 -1.39 -13.53
N SER A 431 9.37 -0.96 -13.11
CA SER A 431 10.64 -1.65 -13.38
C SER A 431 10.69 -3.05 -12.77
N GLY A 432 10.24 -3.20 -11.53
CA GLY A 432 10.24 -4.47 -10.81
C GLY A 432 9.34 -5.51 -11.46
N THR A 433 8.13 -5.14 -11.83
CA THR A 433 7.16 -6.10 -12.36
C THR A 433 7.42 -6.49 -13.80
N VAL A 434 7.96 -5.59 -14.62
CA VAL A 434 8.32 -5.88 -16.00
C VAL A 434 9.31 -7.06 -16.10
N ILE A 435 10.20 -7.26 -15.10
CA ILE A 435 11.12 -8.41 -15.12
C ILE A 435 10.37 -9.75 -15.05
N GLY A 436 9.29 -9.83 -14.27
CA GLY A 436 8.46 -11.01 -14.19
C GLY A 436 7.74 -11.31 -15.50
N ASP A 437 7.20 -10.28 -16.14
CA ASP A 437 6.57 -10.41 -17.46
C ASP A 437 7.57 -10.90 -18.51
N TYR A 438 8.80 -10.40 -18.47
CA TYR A 438 9.85 -10.87 -19.37
C TYR A 438 10.25 -12.31 -19.11
N LYS A 439 10.40 -12.74 -17.86
CA LYS A 439 10.70 -14.12 -17.53
C LYS A 439 9.63 -15.07 -18.01
N ASN A 440 8.37 -14.75 -17.71
CA ASN A 440 7.20 -15.52 -18.16
C ASN A 440 7.14 -15.60 -19.68
N SER A 441 7.46 -14.52 -20.33
CA SER A 441 7.40 -14.42 -21.78
C SER A 441 8.50 -15.17 -22.51
N LEU A 442 9.71 -15.11 -22.00
CA LEU A 442 10.82 -15.93 -22.51
C LEU A 442 10.48 -17.42 -22.41
N TYR A 443 9.85 -17.82 -21.32
CA TYR A 443 9.46 -19.19 -21.07
C TYR A 443 8.44 -19.71 -22.09
N ILE A 444 7.43 -18.88 -22.46
CA ILE A 444 6.44 -19.25 -23.48
C ILE A 444 6.89 -18.92 -24.92
N GLY A 445 8.14 -18.52 -25.12
CA GLY A 445 8.70 -18.23 -26.45
C GLY A 445 8.17 -16.95 -27.10
N ASN A 446 7.61 -16.01 -26.33
CA ASN A 446 7.15 -14.72 -26.84
C ASN A 446 8.32 -13.75 -27.02
N ARG A 447 8.15 -12.73 -27.87
CA ARG A 447 9.21 -11.75 -28.12
C ARG A 447 9.23 -10.65 -27.06
N PRO A 448 10.39 -10.33 -26.53
CA PRO A 448 10.57 -9.24 -25.58
C PRO A 448 10.01 -7.90 -26.07
N TYR A 449 10.14 -7.58 -27.36
CA TYR A 449 9.59 -6.36 -27.97
C TYR A 449 8.08 -6.18 -27.72
N HIS A 450 7.30 -7.26 -27.88
CA HIS A 450 5.84 -7.18 -27.71
C HIS A 450 5.44 -6.96 -26.25
N ILE A 451 6.27 -7.41 -25.32
CA ILE A 451 6.01 -7.24 -23.89
C ILE A 451 6.28 -5.81 -23.48
N SER A 452 7.46 -5.27 -23.84
CA SER A 452 7.76 -3.85 -23.61
C SER A 452 6.67 -2.95 -24.19
N LYS A 453 6.23 -3.25 -25.42
CA LYS A 453 5.14 -2.50 -26.06
C LYS A 453 3.83 -2.61 -25.27
N GLY A 454 3.50 -3.81 -24.79
CA GLY A 454 2.31 -4.02 -23.96
C GLY A 454 2.37 -3.22 -22.66
N ASN A 455 3.46 -3.32 -21.93
CA ASN A 455 3.67 -2.57 -20.69
C ASN A 455 3.56 -1.05 -20.90
N ILE A 456 4.24 -0.51 -21.93
CA ILE A 456 4.15 0.93 -22.27
C ILE A 456 2.71 1.35 -22.59
N MET A 457 1.98 0.55 -23.35
CA MET A 457 0.56 0.84 -23.66
C MET A 457 -0.33 0.83 -22.42
N GLY A 458 0.00 0.04 -21.40
CA GLY A 458 -0.73 -0.02 -20.13
C GLY A 458 -0.47 1.18 -19.23
N VAL A 459 0.71 1.82 -19.30
CA VAL A 459 1.08 2.95 -18.44
C VAL A 459 0.06 4.08 -18.52
N VAL A 460 -0.36 4.46 -19.72
CA VAL A 460 -1.26 5.60 -19.92
C VAL A 460 -2.61 5.43 -19.22
N PRO A 461 -3.41 4.39 -19.54
CA PRO A 461 -4.68 4.18 -18.86
C PRO A 461 -4.51 3.92 -17.36
N GLY A 462 -3.43 3.23 -16.96
CA GLY A 462 -3.14 2.97 -15.55
C GLY A 462 -2.84 4.22 -14.75
N ALA A 463 -2.04 5.14 -15.28
CA ALA A 463 -1.75 6.41 -14.63
C ALA A 463 -3.02 7.28 -14.49
N ILE A 464 -3.86 7.35 -15.52
CA ILE A 464 -5.07 8.17 -15.53
C ILE A 464 -6.11 7.61 -14.55
N ILE A 465 -6.46 6.33 -14.69
CA ILE A 465 -7.52 5.70 -13.89
C ILE A 465 -7.05 5.52 -12.45
N GLY A 466 -5.83 5.01 -12.26
CA GLY A 466 -5.26 4.81 -10.92
C GLY A 466 -5.10 6.09 -10.14
N ALA A 467 -4.62 7.17 -10.78
CA ALA A 467 -4.55 8.48 -10.17
C ALA A 467 -5.94 9.02 -9.83
N GLY A 468 -6.90 8.94 -10.74
CA GLY A 468 -8.26 9.41 -10.52
C GLY A 468 -8.91 8.74 -9.30
N VAL A 469 -8.83 7.41 -9.20
CA VAL A 469 -9.35 6.66 -8.05
C VAL A 469 -8.58 6.99 -6.76
N ALA A 470 -7.25 7.05 -6.83
CA ALA A 470 -6.42 7.36 -5.66
C ALA A 470 -6.69 8.76 -5.11
N ILE A 471 -6.85 9.76 -5.97
CA ILE A 471 -7.19 11.14 -5.58
C ILE A 471 -8.56 11.17 -4.92
N PHE A 472 -9.55 10.55 -5.58
CA PHE A 472 -10.90 10.48 -5.06
C PHE A 472 -10.96 9.86 -3.65
N LEU A 473 -10.31 8.71 -3.46
CA LEU A 473 -10.23 8.05 -2.15
C LEU A 473 -9.39 8.85 -1.14
N SER A 474 -8.38 9.59 -1.59
CA SER A 474 -7.53 10.40 -0.72
C SER A 474 -8.28 11.59 -0.11
N ILE A 475 -9.14 12.24 -0.89
CA ILE A 475 -10.01 13.31 -0.39
C ILE A 475 -10.93 12.76 0.70
N GLN A 476 -11.61 11.66 0.43
CA GLN A 476 -12.52 11.03 1.38
C GLN A 476 -11.82 10.55 2.67
N LEU A 477 -10.58 10.07 2.54
CA LEU A 477 -9.75 9.66 3.67
C LEU A 477 -9.32 10.86 4.53
N ALA A 478 -8.92 11.96 3.89
CA ALA A 478 -8.47 13.16 4.59
C ALA A 478 -9.63 13.86 5.33
N ASP A 479 -10.81 13.88 4.72
CA ASP A 479 -12.04 14.43 5.32
C ASP A 479 -12.66 13.49 6.39
N GLY A 480 -12.08 12.30 6.60
CA GLY A 480 -12.58 11.33 7.58
C GLY A 480 -13.92 10.66 7.21
N THR A 481 -14.37 10.81 5.96
CA THR A 481 -15.61 10.17 5.46
C THR A 481 -15.48 8.67 5.28
N ILE A 482 -14.26 8.18 5.05
CA ILE A 482 -13.95 6.76 4.95
C ILE A 482 -12.78 6.40 5.86
N GLU A 483 -12.85 5.21 6.44
CA GLU A 483 -11.76 4.64 7.24
C GLU A 483 -10.95 3.67 6.36
N LEU A 484 -9.95 4.17 5.65
CA LEU A 484 -9.01 3.36 4.90
C LEU A 484 -7.67 3.27 5.61
N LEU A 485 -7.09 2.07 5.62
CA LEU A 485 -5.71 1.89 6.05
C LEU A 485 -4.77 2.43 4.97
N ALA A 486 -4.12 3.54 5.24
CA ALA A 486 -3.12 4.13 4.36
C ALA A 486 -1.79 4.33 5.11
N PRO A 487 -1.13 3.25 5.59
CA PRO A 487 0.03 3.37 6.48
C PRO A 487 1.20 4.09 5.82
N GLN A 488 1.46 3.85 4.54
CA GLN A 488 2.54 4.54 3.81
C GLN A 488 2.23 6.02 3.63
N ALA A 489 1.04 6.38 3.16
CA ALA A 489 0.67 7.79 2.97
C ALA A 489 0.75 8.58 4.28
N ASN A 490 0.23 8.02 5.37
CA ASN A 490 0.36 8.60 6.69
C ASN A 490 1.83 8.72 7.13
N ALA A 491 2.69 7.75 6.80
CA ALA A 491 4.11 7.83 7.08
C ALA A 491 4.75 8.98 6.30
N PHE A 492 4.48 9.11 5.02
CA PHE A 492 4.99 10.20 4.18
C PHE A 492 4.51 11.57 4.66
N ALA A 493 3.23 11.70 5.05
CA ALA A 493 2.70 12.93 5.66
C ALA A 493 3.45 13.28 6.97
N THR A 494 3.61 12.31 7.88
CA THR A 494 4.34 12.52 9.14
C THR A 494 5.79 12.95 8.89
N PHE A 495 6.48 12.31 7.93
CA PHE A 495 7.84 12.72 7.56
C PHE A 495 7.89 14.16 7.06
N SER A 496 6.96 14.53 6.20
CA SER A 496 6.90 15.90 5.66
C SER A 496 6.74 16.94 6.76
N VAL A 497 5.88 16.67 7.76
CA VAL A 497 5.71 17.54 8.93
C VAL A 497 7.00 17.65 9.74
N ILE A 498 7.62 16.53 10.09
CA ILE A 498 8.85 16.49 10.90
C ILE A 498 9.98 17.28 10.22
N PHE A 499 10.12 17.15 8.90
CA PHE A 499 11.16 17.85 8.16
C PHE A 499 10.85 19.34 7.94
N ALA A 500 9.57 19.72 7.82
CA ALA A 500 9.16 21.11 7.67
C ALA A 500 9.37 21.93 8.94
N GLU A 501 9.00 21.37 10.09
CA GLU A 501 9.09 22.08 11.37
C GLU A 501 10.51 22.15 11.92
N LYS A 502 11.44 21.29 11.47
CA LYS A 502 12.81 21.14 12.02
C LYS A 502 12.87 20.87 13.52
N GLU A 503 11.70 20.78 14.17
CA GLU A 503 11.47 20.58 15.60
C GLU A 503 10.44 19.46 15.74
N GLY A 504 10.84 18.31 15.82
CA GLY A 504 10.02 17.16 16.14
C GLY A 504 10.86 16.17 16.90
N TYR A 505 10.25 15.13 17.41
CA TYR A 505 10.99 14.06 18.06
C TYR A 505 11.77 13.21 17.03
N LEU A 506 12.70 13.86 16.29
CA LEU A 506 13.62 13.17 15.40
C LEU A 506 14.32 11.98 16.08
N TRP A 507 14.55 12.10 17.40
CA TRP A 507 15.14 11.01 18.16
C TRP A 507 14.20 9.80 18.31
N LEU A 508 12.86 9.98 18.34
CA LEU A 508 11.91 8.87 18.31
C LEU A 508 11.94 8.16 16.97
N LEU A 509 12.01 8.94 15.90
CA LEU A 509 12.20 8.41 14.56
C LEU A 509 13.50 7.61 14.47
N PHE A 510 14.61 8.17 15.00
CA PHE A 510 15.91 7.51 15.00
C PHE A 510 15.92 6.25 15.88
N LEU A 511 15.26 6.28 17.04
CA LEU A 511 15.07 5.10 17.87
C LEU A 511 14.34 3.99 17.10
N GLY A 512 13.25 4.36 16.44
CA GLY A 512 12.51 3.45 15.56
C GLY A 512 13.38 2.91 14.42
N PHE A 513 14.16 3.78 13.79
CA PHE A 513 15.09 3.40 12.72
C PHE A 513 16.10 2.35 13.19
N LEU A 514 16.72 2.55 14.35
CA LEU A 514 17.63 1.56 14.94
C LEU A 514 16.93 0.26 15.29
N LEU A 515 15.72 0.32 15.82
CA LEU A 515 14.91 -0.86 16.13
C LEU A 515 14.56 -1.65 14.85
N GLY A 516 14.14 -0.97 13.80
CA GLY A 516 13.86 -1.57 12.50
C GLY A 516 15.09 -2.22 11.87
N MET A 517 16.25 -1.54 11.93
CA MET A 517 17.54 -2.09 11.50
C MET A 517 17.91 -3.36 12.28
N PHE A 518 17.74 -3.35 13.60
CA PHE A 518 18.03 -4.51 14.44
C PHE A 518 17.14 -5.70 14.08
N VAL A 519 15.84 -5.49 13.95
CA VAL A 519 14.91 -6.55 13.56
C VAL A 519 15.20 -7.05 12.15
N GLU A 520 15.53 -6.17 11.21
CA GLU A 520 15.94 -6.54 9.86
C GLU A 520 17.23 -7.38 9.86
N TRP A 521 18.21 -6.99 10.69
CA TRP A 521 19.43 -7.76 10.87
C TRP A 521 19.14 -9.16 11.42
N ALA A 522 18.29 -9.27 12.42
CA ALA A 522 18.00 -10.52 13.11
C ALA A 522 17.07 -11.45 12.31
N THR A 523 16.10 -10.92 11.60
CA THR A 523 14.99 -11.70 11.00
C THR A 523 14.89 -11.59 9.49
N GLY A 524 15.44 -10.54 8.89
CA GLY A 524 15.25 -10.17 7.49
C GLY A 524 13.89 -9.56 7.17
N MET A 525 13.12 -9.10 8.17
CA MET A 525 11.75 -8.60 8.02
C MET A 525 11.46 -7.37 8.89
N GLY A 526 12.43 -6.46 9.02
CA GLY A 526 12.29 -5.23 9.84
C GLY A 526 11.16 -4.34 9.39
N THR A 527 10.94 -4.22 8.08
CA THR A 527 9.82 -3.44 7.52
C THR A 527 8.46 -4.01 7.95
N SER A 528 8.29 -5.34 7.94
CA SER A 528 7.05 -6.00 8.37
C SER A 528 6.79 -5.79 9.86
N PHE A 529 7.83 -5.83 10.68
CA PHE A 529 7.74 -5.50 12.10
C PHE A 529 7.33 -4.04 12.34
N GLY A 530 7.95 -3.09 11.65
CA GLY A 530 7.61 -1.67 11.72
C GLY A 530 6.17 -1.39 11.27
N LEU A 531 5.71 -2.06 10.21
CA LEU A 531 4.31 -2.00 9.78
C LEU A 531 3.37 -2.51 10.87
N GLY A 532 3.73 -3.60 11.55
CA GLY A 532 2.97 -4.12 12.68
C GLY A 532 2.88 -3.11 13.82
N MET A 533 3.96 -2.45 14.20
CA MET A 533 3.94 -1.38 15.21
C MET A 533 3.02 -0.21 14.82
N TYR A 534 2.91 0.06 13.52
CA TYR A 534 2.05 1.11 12.99
C TYR A 534 0.56 0.74 13.03
N LEU A 535 0.23 -0.54 12.85
CA LEU A 535 -1.12 -1.06 12.84
C LEU A 535 -1.63 -1.35 14.26
N THR A 536 -2.95 -1.34 14.43
CA THR A 536 -3.58 -1.75 15.67
C THR A 536 -3.85 -3.25 15.71
N VAL A 537 -4.02 -3.80 16.91
CA VAL A 537 -4.28 -5.23 17.13
C VAL A 537 -5.47 -5.76 16.34
N PRO A 538 -6.61 -5.04 16.25
CA PRO A 538 -7.75 -5.51 15.48
C PRO A 538 -7.45 -5.87 14.02
N TYR A 539 -6.51 -5.19 13.39
CA TYR A 539 -6.14 -5.48 12.00
C TYR A 539 -5.10 -6.60 11.88
N THR A 540 -4.14 -6.65 12.78
CA THR A 540 -3.02 -7.60 12.66
C THR A 540 -3.35 -9.00 13.16
N LEU A 541 -4.27 -9.12 14.12
CA LEU A 541 -4.67 -10.41 14.65
C LEU A 541 -5.37 -11.31 13.60
N PRO A 542 -6.34 -10.83 12.79
CA PRO A 542 -6.88 -11.63 11.69
C PRO A 542 -5.83 -12.03 10.65
N MET A 543 -4.82 -11.18 10.39
CA MET A 543 -3.71 -11.53 9.51
C MET A 543 -2.90 -12.71 10.07
N LEU A 544 -2.63 -12.71 11.38
CA LEU A 544 -1.95 -13.84 12.04
C LEU A 544 -2.76 -15.12 11.93
N ILE A 545 -4.08 -15.03 12.18
CA ILE A 545 -4.99 -16.17 12.07
C ILE A 545 -5.00 -16.72 10.64
N GLY A 546 -5.06 -15.84 9.64
CA GLY A 546 -5.03 -16.22 8.22
C GLY A 546 -3.73 -16.93 7.82
N GLY A 547 -2.57 -16.38 8.21
CA GLY A 547 -1.27 -16.99 7.94
C GLY A 547 -1.09 -18.34 8.61
N TYR A 548 -1.47 -18.43 9.88
CA TYR A 548 -1.42 -19.68 10.63
C TYR A 548 -2.37 -20.75 10.06
N ALA A 549 -3.59 -20.35 9.72
CA ALA A 549 -4.57 -21.24 9.11
C ALA A 549 -4.06 -21.81 7.77
N ARG A 550 -3.40 -20.98 6.95
CA ARG A 550 -2.77 -21.43 5.71
C ARG A 550 -1.70 -22.48 5.95
N ASP A 551 -0.73 -22.21 6.83
CA ASP A 551 0.38 -23.12 7.08
C ASP A 551 -0.12 -24.45 7.66
N GLN A 552 -1.10 -24.41 8.58
CA GLN A 552 -1.77 -25.62 9.12
C GLN A 552 -2.52 -26.40 8.03
N TRP A 553 -3.19 -25.71 7.14
CA TRP A 553 -3.90 -26.33 6.02
C TRP A 553 -2.90 -26.95 5.01
N GLU A 554 -1.80 -26.25 4.70
CA GLU A 554 -0.76 -26.77 3.81
C GLU A 554 -0.11 -28.03 4.40
N GLU A 555 0.22 -28.02 5.68
CA GLU A 555 0.88 -29.15 6.34
C GLU A 555 -0.07 -30.36 6.53
N LYS A 556 -1.29 -30.11 7.02
CA LYS A 556 -2.21 -31.21 7.41
C LYS A 556 -3.05 -31.75 6.26
N LYS A 557 -3.37 -30.93 5.26
CA LYS A 557 -4.28 -31.33 4.17
C LYS A 557 -3.60 -31.39 2.81
N LEU A 558 -2.83 -30.36 2.45
CA LEU A 558 -2.23 -30.28 1.14
C LEU A 558 -1.06 -31.28 1.00
N LYS A 559 -0.10 -31.22 1.91
CA LYS A 559 1.10 -32.06 1.85
C LYS A 559 0.80 -33.56 1.77
N PRO A 560 -0.05 -34.16 2.62
CA PRO A 560 -0.37 -35.58 2.53
C PRO A 560 -1.06 -35.97 1.21
N ARG A 561 -1.86 -35.05 0.65
CA ARG A 561 -2.52 -35.27 -0.65
C ARG A 561 -1.50 -35.26 -1.78
N ILE A 562 -0.54 -34.35 -1.73
CA ILE A 562 0.51 -34.24 -2.74
C ILE A 562 1.48 -35.40 -2.66
N ASP A 563 1.83 -35.86 -1.46
CA ASP A 563 2.71 -37.02 -1.27
C ASP A 563 2.12 -38.29 -1.89
N LYS A 564 0.80 -38.53 -1.73
CA LYS A 564 0.09 -39.62 -2.41
C LYS A 564 0.15 -39.52 -3.93
N ILE A 565 -0.09 -38.32 -4.47
CA ILE A 565 -0.01 -38.09 -5.92
C ILE A 565 1.41 -38.30 -6.42
N LYS A 566 2.41 -37.91 -5.62
CA LYS A 566 3.82 -38.12 -5.94
C LYS A 566 4.18 -39.60 -6.05
N GLU A 567 3.66 -40.42 -5.15
CA GLU A 567 3.84 -41.88 -5.16
C GLU A 567 3.12 -42.53 -6.35
N GLU A 568 1.90 -42.08 -6.69
CA GLU A 568 1.08 -42.67 -7.74
C GLU A 568 1.44 -42.20 -9.16
N LYS A 569 1.78 -40.92 -9.33
CA LYS A 569 1.90 -40.26 -10.65
C LYS A 569 3.24 -39.57 -10.90
N GLY A 570 4.14 -39.59 -9.92
CA GLY A 570 5.46 -38.95 -10.01
C GLY A 570 5.51 -37.50 -9.58
N SER A 571 6.75 -36.97 -9.48
CA SER A 571 7.04 -35.67 -8.89
C SER A 571 6.44 -34.50 -9.70
N ASN A 572 6.47 -34.57 -11.02
CA ASN A 572 5.97 -33.49 -11.91
C ASN A 572 4.46 -33.29 -11.78
N GLU A 573 3.69 -34.39 -11.74
CA GLU A 573 2.24 -34.32 -11.59
C GLU A 573 1.85 -33.84 -10.17
N ALA A 574 2.61 -34.27 -9.15
CA ALA A 574 2.42 -33.81 -7.79
C ALA A 574 2.64 -32.29 -7.66
N GLU A 575 3.67 -31.72 -8.28
CA GLU A 575 3.91 -30.28 -8.30
C GLU A 575 2.83 -29.51 -9.08
N LYS A 576 2.37 -30.04 -10.21
CA LYS A 576 1.24 -29.50 -10.96
C LYS A 576 -0.01 -29.38 -10.10
N GLN A 577 -0.39 -30.48 -9.45
CA GLN A 577 -1.57 -30.52 -8.59
C GLN A 577 -1.43 -29.61 -7.36
N ARG A 578 -0.25 -29.52 -6.78
CA ARG A 578 0.03 -28.59 -5.69
C ARG A 578 -0.20 -27.14 -6.13
N ALA A 579 0.33 -26.75 -7.29
CA ALA A 579 0.18 -25.42 -7.83
C ALA A 579 -1.30 -25.06 -8.08
N LEU A 580 -2.08 -25.97 -8.67
CA LEU A 580 -3.51 -25.78 -8.93
C LEU A 580 -4.33 -25.61 -7.65
N ILE A 581 -4.07 -26.45 -6.64
CA ILE A 581 -4.81 -26.38 -5.36
C ILE A 581 -4.46 -25.09 -4.61
N LEU A 582 -3.18 -24.70 -4.58
CA LEU A 582 -2.77 -23.42 -3.99
C LEU A 582 -3.41 -22.24 -4.71
N LEU A 583 -3.41 -22.27 -6.03
CA LEU A 583 -4.04 -21.24 -6.85
C LEU A 583 -5.52 -21.08 -6.51
N SER A 584 -6.27 -22.17 -6.41
CA SER A 584 -7.70 -22.09 -6.08
C SER A 584 -7.96 -21.39 -4.75
N THR A 585 -7.11 -21.60 -3.74
CA THR A 585 -7.22 -20.89 -2.45
C THR A 585 -6.84 -19.41 -2.56
N PHE A 586 -5.86 -19.08 -3.40
CA PHE A 586 -5.49 -17.69 -3.67
C PHE A 586 -6.59 -16.94 -4.43
N MET A 587 -7.32 -17.61 -5.32
CA MET A 587 -8.50 -17.01 -5.98
C MET A 587 -9.61 -16.68 -4.97
N VAL A 588 -9.84 -17.54 -3.99
CA VAL A 588 -10.76 -17.24 -2.88
C VAL A 588 -10.30 -16.00 -2.11
N ALA A 589 -9.04 -15.99 -1.66
CA ALA A 589 -8.48 -14.86 -0.92
C ALA A 589 -8.49 -13.56 -1.75
N ALA A 590 -8.19 -13.65 -3.05
CA ALA A 590 -8.30 -12.51 -3.96
C ALA A 590 -9.75 -11.99 -4.08
N GLY A 591 -10.74 -12.89 -4.14
CA GLY A 591 -12.15 -12.52 -4.13
C GLY A 591 -12.56 -11.78 -2.86
N LEU A 592 -12.10 -12.24 -1.70
CA LEU A 592 -12.34 -11.57 -0.42
C LEU A 592 -11.78 -10.13 -0.40
N LEU A 593 -10.54 -9.95 -0.85
CA LEU A 593 -9.89 -8.63 -0.96
C LEU A 593 -10.61 -7.72 -1.98
N THR A 594 -10.91 -8.26 -3.15
CA THR A 594 -11.57 -7.51 -4.22
C THR A 594 -12.96 -7.04 -3.79
N GLY A 595 -13.70 -7.89 -3.05
CA GLY A 595 -15.02 -7.54 -2.54
C GLY A 595 -15.01 -6.36 -1.58
N GLU A 596 -14.05 -6.32 -0.67
CA GLU A 596 -13.88 -5.19 0.25
C GLU A 596 -13.44 -3.92 -0.48
N ALA A 597 -12.50 -4.03 -1.43
CA ALA A 597 -12.05 -2.89 -2.22
C ALA A 597 -13.20 -2.29 -3.07
N PHE A 598 -14.02 -3.12 -3.69
CA PHE A 598 -15.19 -2.64 -4.44
C PHE A 598 -16.23 -2.00 -3.53
N PHE A 599 -16.56 -2.64 -2.40
CA PHE A 599 -17.51 -2.08 -1.44
C PHE A 599 -17.04 -0.72 -0.91
N GLY A 600 -15.77 -0.58 -0.52
CA GLY A 600 -15.17 0.67 -0.07
C GLY A 600 -15.19 1.75 -1.16
N THR A 601 -14.88 1.40 -2.41
CA THR A 601 -14.92 2.33 -3.55
C THR A 601 -16.35 2.79 -3.82
N GLU A 602 -17.33 1.88 -3.85
CA GLU A 602 -18.74 2.21 -4.05
C GLU A 602 -19.29 3.07 -2.91
N SER A 603 -18.97 2.73 -1.67
CA SER A 603 -19.35 3.52 -0.49
C SER A 603 -18.78 4.94 -0.57
N SER A 604 -17.54 5.10 -1.00
CA SER A 604 -16.90 6.39 -1.19
C SER A 604 -17.57 7.22 -2.30
N ILE A 605 -17.90 6.58 -3.43
CA ILE A 605 -18.65 7.24 -4.53
C ILE A 605 -20.01 7.71 -4.04
N LEU A 606 -20.72 6.86 -3.31
CA LEU A 606 -22.03 7.22 -2.77
C LEU A 606 -21.94 8.36 -1.74
N SER A 607 -20.94 8.34 -0.88
CA SER A 607 -20.68 9.43 0.07
C SER A 607 -20.37 10.74 -0.63
N PHE A 608 -19.59 10.70 -1.71
CA PHE A 608 -19.35 11.90 -2.53
C PHE A 608 -20.63 12.42 -3.20
N ILE A 609 -21.46 11.53 -3.75
CA ILE A 609 -22.74 11.94 -4.33
C ILE A 609 -23.64 12.58 -3.27
N ASP A 610 -23.61 12.09 -2.02
CA ASP A 610 -24.35 12.68 -0.90
C ASP A 610 -23.95 14.15 -0.65
N THR A 611 -22.69 14.52 -0.88
CA THR A 611 -22.23 15.92 -0.73
C THR A 611 -22.78 16.86 -1.82
N LEU A 612 -23.25 16.31 -2.94
CA LEU A 612 -23.83 17.06 -4.07
C LEU A 612 -25.35 17.21 -3.98
N VAL A 613 -25.98 16.62 -2.96
CA VAL A 613 -27.43 16.61 -2.77
C VAL A 613 -27.81 17.52 -1.60
N ASP A 614 -28.77 18.40 -1.79
CA ASP A 614 -29.21 19.38 -0.75
C ASP A 614 -29.69 18.71 0.54
N ASP A 615 -30.34 17.54 0.45
CA ASP A 615 -30.78 16.75 1.61
C ASP A 615 -30.45 15.25 1.40
N PRO A 616 -29.22 14.84 1.73
CA PRO A 616 -28.78 13.45 1.59
C PRO A 616 -29.48 12.50 2.58
N PHE A 617 -30.23 13.04 3.55
CA PHE A 617 -30.99 12.27 4.55
C PHE A 617 -32.46 12.09 4.19
N ALA A 618 -32.93 12.70 3.10
CA ALA A 618 -34.28 12.48 2.64
C ALA A 618 -34.53 10.98 2.34
N THR A 619 -35.70 10.48 2.79
CA THR A 619 -36.06 9.06 2.63
C THR A 619 -36.06 8.61 1.17
N SER A 620 -36.48 9.47 0.26
CA SER A 620 -36.52 9.22 -1.18
C SER A 620 -35.09 9.03 -1.77
N TRP A 621 -34.16 9.87 -1.35
CA TRP A 621 -32.75 9.78 -1.75
C TRP A 621 -32.09 8.50 -1.22
N TYR A 622 -32.33 8.17 0.04
CA TYR A 622 -31.80 6.96 0.66
C TYR A 622 -32.26 5.68 -0.04
N ILE A 623 -33.56 5.60 -0.40
CA ILE A 623 -34.08 4.45 -1.17
C ILE A 623 -33.46 4.42 -2.58
N GLY A 624 -33.32 5.57 -3.23
CA GLY A 624 -32.68 5.68 -4.54
C GLY A 624 -31.22 5.20 -4.51
N ARG A 625 -30.48 5.60 -3.47
CA ARG A 625 -29.10 5.18 -3.22
C ARG A 625 -28.99 3.66 -3.01
N LEU A 626 -29.87 3.09 -2.20
CA LEU A 626 -29.94 1.65 -1.96
C LEU A 626 -30.21 0.87 -3.27
N VAL A 627 -31.18 1.31 -4.05
CA VAL A 627 -31.51 0.71 -5.34
C VAL A 627 -30.34 0.85 -6.31
N GLY A 628 -29.71 2.02 -6.37
CA GLY A 628 -28.50 2.27 -7.19
C GLY A 628 -27.36 1.34 -6.85
N PHE A 629 -27.08 1.16 -5.55
CA PHE A 629 -26.06 0.25 -5.06
C PHE A 629 -26.35 -1.21 -5.48
N VAL A 630 -27.57 -1.68 -5.29
CA VAL A 630 -27.97 -3.04 -5.68
C VAL A 630 -27.86 -3.23 -7.19
N LEU A 631 -28.33 -2.29 -8.00
CA LEU A 631 -28.26 -2.36 -9.46
C LEU A 631 -26.81 -2.37 -9.96
N LEU A 632 -25.95 -1.54 -9.39
CA LEU A 632 -24.52 -1.49 -9.74
C LEU A 632 -23.86 -2.84 -9.48
N ASN A 633 -24.06 -3.40 -8.30
CA ASN A 633 -23.50 -4.70 -7.91
C ASN A 633 -24.03 -5.85 -8.79
N VAL A 634 -25.31 -5.86 -9.10
CA VAL A 634 -25.89 -6.85 -10.02
C VAL A 634 -25.29 -6.72 -11.41
N SER A 635 -25.09 -5.48 -11.89
CA SER A 635 -24.48 -5.22 -13.21
C SER A 635 -23.02 -5.66 -13.27
N ILE A 636 -22.24 -5.36 -12.22
CA ILE A 636 -20.84 -5.82 -12.10
C ILE A 636 -20.79 -7.37 -12.04
N GLY A 637 -21.63 -7.98 -11.22
CA GLY A 637 -21.74 -9.44 -11.11
C GLY A 637 -22.10 -10.10 -12.45
N TRP A 638 -22.99 -9.47 -13.20
CA TRP A 638 -23.37 -9.94 -14.54
C TRP A 638 -22.21 -9.83 -15.53
N LEU A 639 -21.48 -8.71 -15.55
CA LEU A 639 -20.28 -8.50 -16.37
C LEU A 639 -19.17 -9.50 -16.06
N ILE A 640 -18.99 -9.87 -14.79
CA ILE A 640 -17.99 -10.87 -14.38
C ILE A 640 -18.42 -12.29 -14.77
N TYR A 641 -19.73 -12.56 -14.78
CA TYR A 641 -20.25 -13.88 -15.12
C TYR A 641 -20.16 -14.18 -16.63
N TRP A 642 -20.36 -13.18 -17.49
CA TRP A 642 -20.30 -13.28 -18.96
C TRP A 642 -18.91 -12.98 -19.51
#